data_47bc2dac5d9c41d502c3db72772bc8c4
#
_entry.id   47bc2dac5d9c41d502c3db72772bc8c4
#
_cell.length_a   1.000
_cell.length_b   1.000
_cell.length_c   1.000
_cell.angle_alpha   90.00
_cell.angle_beta   90.00
_cell.angle_gamma   90.00
#
_symmetry.space_group_name_H-M   'P 1'
#
loop_
_entity.id
_entity.type
_entity.pdbx_description
1 polymer ?
#
loop_
_entity_poly.entity_id
_entity_poly.type
_entity_poly.pdbx_seq_one_letter_code
_entity_poly.pdbx_strand_id
1 'polypeptide(L)'
;MNRRTFLKMAGVGSVSVAAGCTSQPEKTIYALVQAPDDTVTGKALWYASTCRECPAGCGVLARSREGRVVKVEGNPLHPINQGRLCMRGQAALQAVYHPERLDAPQLKENGEWRALSWPAAEGLLQEKTRAAASAGAGRVRVLTEVIGESLTALFGEALDQWQSPPPLVFEPFAYEALKTANRMAFGVDGLVSYHLDQADLLVCLGADFLETWLSPVEYARQFKAMHALQANRKGFFAHIAPCQSLTAANADLWLGCRPASEGAVALGLIRKALENGRGQSLPAPLRVSLTTASAPYTPEKVAQLADIPADAFDRLVARLLAAKAPLVLGTATAGSGAAEVAANLAANLLNRVLDPELTRIDFAHRHRVETAAPRAEVLDFFKRLSPDTTGVLLLNNVNPVFALPGAGIAEGLGQPGLFVVSTSNFMDETTLLADLVLPVRMPLEGWDEYGGKRALISGLQPAMGSLTAAPGLGDVILRAAFGADPPFPDYQGYLQARLSAQGIVDGERQWVEFLQRGGRFDLPAAPARAPLPAEVPIAFEPVPVAAASLVLVAAPSIRFFDGRGANRPWLCEIPDPLTKVAWQTPLLAHPDTLASRAIRHADVVQVRSAHGTLEAPVYETVGVRPDVLLMAIGQGHSAYGRYAQGEGVSPLGLMPPEADPVSGGPVFAVGDVLLTPTGRQMPLAHTDGSRIQHGRKIALTTPL
;
A
#
# COMPACT_ATOMS: atom_id res chain seq x y z
N MET A 1 18.80 44.15 -48.34
CA MET A 1 19.21 42.81 -48.79
C MET A 1 18.41 42.48 -50.06
N ASN A 2 19.06 42.11 -51.19
CA ASN A 2 18.41 41.85 -52.45
C ASN A 2 17.82 40.41 -52.43
N ARG A 3 16.62 40.21 -52.99
CA ARG A 3 15.91 38.92 -53.08
C ARG A 3 16.81 37.75 -53.58
N ARG A 4 17.73 38.05 -54.48
CA ARG A 4 18.69 37.08 -55.02
C ARG A 4 19.71 36.60 -53.98
N THR A 5 20.14 37.50 -53.07
CA THR A 5 21.08 37.21 -51.97
C THR A 5 20.39 36.37 -50.87
N PHE A 6 19.10 36.65 -50.62
CA PHE A 6 18.31 35.86 -49.66
C PHE A 6 18.10 34.43 -50.17
N LEU A 7 17.76 34.25 -51.44
CA LEU A 7 17.57 32.90 -52.02
C LEU A 7 18.88 32.10 -52.12
N LYS A 8 20.02 32.78 -52.35
CA LYS A 8 21.33 32.10 -52.31
C LYS A 8 21.71 31.68 -50.90
N MET A 9 21.42 32.50 -49.87
CA MET A 9 21.66 32.13 -48.47
C MET A 9 20.68 31.06 -47.99
N ALA A 10 19.42 31.07 -48.38
CA ALA A 10 18.45 30.02 -48.11
C ALA A 10 18.80 28.70 -48.78
N GLY A 11 19.32 28.74 -50.02
CA GLY A 11 19.79 27.53 -50.73
C GLY A 11 21.03 26.89 -50.10
N VAL A 12 22.01 27.73 -49.66
CA VAL A 12 23.18 27.22 -48.92
C VAL A 12 22.78 26.71 -47.52
N GLY A 13 21.83 27.39 -46.84
CA GLY A 13 21.28 26.92 -45.54
C GLY A 13 20.55 25.57 -45.68
N SER A 14 19.79 25.36 -46.75
CA SER A 14 19.09 24.08 -47.00
C SER A 14 20.07 22.92 -47.27
N VAL A 15 21.16 23.18 -48.00
CA VAL A 15 22.20 22.19 -48.25
C VAL A 15 23.00 21.86 -47.00
N SER A 16 23.23 22.86 -46.13
CA SER A 16 23.92 22.65 -44.87
C SER A 16 23.05 21.86 -43.87
N VAL A 17 21.74 22.09 -43.87
CA VAL A 17 20.78 21.31 -43.04
C VAL A 17 20.65 19.88 -43.57
N ALA A 18 20.63 19.68 -44.90
CA ALA A 18 20.62 18.35 -45.52
C ALA A 18 21.92 17.56 -45.31
N ALA A 19 23.08 18.28 -45.28
CA ALA A 19 24.38 17.64 -45.01
C ALA A 19 24.64 17.43 -43.51
N GLY A 20 23.96 18.21 -42.61
CA GLY A 20 24.00 18.01 -41.18
C GLY A 20 23.09 16.89 -40.65
N CYS A 21 22.20 16.41 -41.51
CA CYS A 21 21.31 15.27 -41.21
C CYS A 21 21.84 13.90 -41.66
N THR A 22 23.11 13.78 -42.05
CA THR A 22 23.74 12.48 -42.13
C THR A 22 24.06 11.99 -40.73
N SER A 23 22.99 11.51 -40.04
CA SER A 23 23.11 10.78 -38.81
C SER A 23 24.12 9.65 -39.00
N GLN A 24 25.05 9.55 -38.07
CA GLN A 24 25.91 8.37 -37.96
C GLN A 24 24.99 7.14 -37.96
N PRO A 25 25.28 6.09 -38.77
CA PRO A 25 24.44 4.89 -38.87
C PRO A 25 24.17 4.24 -37.50
N GLU A 26 25.05 4.46 -36.56
CA GLU A 26 25.00 3.96 -35.17
C GLU A 26 23.96 4.63 -34.27
N LYS A 27 23.32 5.73 -34.74
CA LYS A 27 22.30 6.48 -33.96
C LYS A 27 20.90 6.41 -34.56
N THR A 28 20.67 5.58 -35.54
CA THR A 28 19.33 5.38 -36.09
C THR A 28 18.54 4.51 -35.14
N ILE A 29 17.64 5.12 -34.35
CA ILE A 29 16.70 4.39 -33.49
C ILE A 29 15.65 3.78 -34.39
N TYR A 30 15.76 2.52 -34.68
CA TYR A 30 14.69 1.76 -35.34
C TYR A 30 13.67 1.35 -34.25
N ALA A 31 12.47 1.86 -34.34
CA ALA A 31 11.36 1.28 -33.61
C ALA A 31 11.02 -0.08 -34.23
N LEU A 32 11.60 -1.15 -33.70
CA LEU A 32 11.24 -2.54 -34.04
C LEU A 32 9.88 -2.91 -33.43
N VAL A 33 8.84 -2.15 -33.80
CA VAL A 33 7.46 -2.50 -33.43
C VAL A 33 6.80 -3.02 -34.70
N GLN A 34 6.56 -4.33 -34.78
CA GLN A 34 5.56 -4.85 -35.68
C GLN A 34 4.20 -4.36 -35.19
N ALA A 35 3.63 -3.39 -35.89
CA ALA A 35 2.25 -3.02 -35.66
C ALA A 35 1.35 -4.23 -35.96
N PRO A 36 0.38 -4.57 -35.07
CA PRO A 36 -0.66 -5.52 -35.43
C PRO A 36 -1.35 -5.06 -36.72
N ASP A 37 -1.76 -6.00 -37.60
CA ASP A 37 -2.30 -5.73 -38.93
C ASP A 37 -3.48 -4.73 -38.95
N ASP A 38 -4.23 -4.63 -37.84
CA ASP A 38 -5.38 -3.73 -37.68
C ASP A 38 -5.06 -2.38 -37.06
N THR A 39 -3.80 -2.01 -36.86
CA THR A 39 -3.45 -0.71 -36.23
C THR A 39 -3.32 0.40 -37.26
N VAL A 40 -3.99 1.52 -36.98
CA VAL A 40 -3.82 2.76 -37.72
C VAL A 40 -2.72 3.58 -37.08
N THR A 41 -1.64 3.89 -37.79
CA THR A 41 -0.52 4.71 -37.31
C THR A 41 -1.02 6.03 -36.69
N GLY A 42 -0.53 6.36 -35.51
CA GLY A 42 -0.90 7.56 -34.79
C GLY A 42 -2.24 7.46 -34.03
N LYS A 43 -3.05 6.42 -34.21
CA LYS A 43 -4.28 6.19 -33.47
C LYS A 43 -4.01 5.32 -32.24
N ALA A 44 -4.47 5.77 -31.07
CA ALA A 44 -4.30 5.02 -29.84
C ALA A 44 -5.36 3.91 -29.71
N LEU A 45 -4.92 2.74 -29.22
CA LEU A 45 -5.79 1.67 -28.75
C LEU A 45 -5.85 1.70 -27.22
N TRP A 46 -6.95 1.23 -26.66
CA TRP A 46 -7.16 1.20 -25.22
C TRP A 46 -7.48 -0.22 -24.76
N TYR A 47 -6.77 -0.68 -23.75
CA TYR A 47 -6.96 -1.99 -23.14
C TYR A 47 -7.30 -1.82 -21.67
N ALA A 48 -8.39 -2.45 -21.23
CA ALA A 48 -8.72 -2.48 -19.82
C ALA A 48 -7.80 -3.48 -19.10
N SER A 49 -7.34 -3.11 -17.90
CA SER A 49 -6.48 -3.92 -17.06
C SER A 49 -6.65 -3.53 -15.59
N THR A 50 -5.80 -4.05 -14.69
CA THR A 50 -5.86 -3.81 -13.25
C THR A 50 -4.52 -3.31 -12.73
N CYS A 51 -4.56 -2.26 -11.91
CA CYS A 51 -3.38 -1.72 -11.21
C CYS A 51 -2.95 -2.66 -10.08
N ARG A 52 -1.63 -2.93 -9.99
CA ARG A 52 -1.02 -3.80 -8.96
C ARG A 52 -0.06 -3.04 -8.02
N GLU A 53 -0.09 -1.70 -8.00
CA GLU A 53 0.81 -0.88 -7.14
C GLU A 53 0.41 -0.87 -5.65
N CYS A 54 -0.71 -1.47 -5.30
CA CYS A 54 -1.16 -1.76 -3.93
C CYS A 54 -2.34 -2.75 -3.98
N PRO A 55 -2.76 -3.33 -2.84
CA PRO A 55 -3.84 -4.32 -2.80
C PRO A 55 -5.24 -3.80 -3.19
N ALA A 56 -5.44 -2.49 -3.38
CA ALA A 56 -6.76 -1.93 -3.73
C ALA A 56 -7.31 -2.41 -5.10
N GLY A 57 -6.44 -2.76 -6.06
CA GLY A 57 -6.86 -3.34 -7.33
C GLY A 57 -7.71 -2.41 -8.20
N CYS A 58 -7.33 -1.14 -8.36
CA CYS A 58 -8.04 -0.19 -9.21
C CYS A 58 -8.05 -0.64 -10.68
N GLY A 59 -9.20 -0.55 -11.34
CA GLY A 59 -9.28 -0.79 -12.78
C GLY A 59 -8.62 0.32 -13.58
N VAL A 60 -7.86 -0.05 -14.62
CA VAL A 60 -7.14 0.89 -15.47
C VAL A 60 -7.47 0.69 -16.95
N LEU A 61 -7.28 1.75 -17.73
CA LEU A 61 -7.26 1.74 -19.18
C LEU A 61 -5.83 2.08 -19.61
N ALA A 62 -5.16 1.13 -20.24
CA ALA A 62 -3.83 1.29 -20.82
C ALA A 62 -3.93 1.82 -22.23
N ARG A 63 -3.38 3.00 -22.48
CA ARG A 63 -3.30 3.61 -23.81
C ARG A 63 -2.08 3.09 -24.54
N SER A 64 -2.30 2.29 -25.56
CA SER A 64 -1.24 1.74 -26.41
C SER A 64 -1.16 2.53 -27.71
N ARG A 65 0.07 2.81 -28.15
CA ARG A 65 0.36 3.35 -29.48
C ARG A 65 1.45 2.49 -30.12
N GLU A 66 1.16 1.99 -31.28
CA GLU A 66 2.12 1.19 -32.05
C GLU A 66 2.73 0.03 -31.24
N GLY A 67 1.84 -0.66 -30.47
CA GLY A 67 2.24 -1.80 -29.63
C GLY A 67 2.98 -1.45 -28.32
N ARG A 68 3.00 -0.16 -27.92
CA ARG A 68 3.61 0.30 -26.67
C ARG A 68 2.62 1.06 -25.82
N VAL A 69 2.51 0.74 -24.53
CA VAL A 69 1.70 1.49 -23.59
C VAL A 69 2.42 2.81 -23.27
N VAL A 70 1.75 3.93 -23.52
CA VAL A 70 2.29 5.28 -23.33
C VAL A 70 1.63 6.04 -22.18
N LYS A 71 0.49 5.56 -21.69
CA LYS A 71 -0.26 6.17 -20.60
C LYS A 71 -1.17 5.14 -19.93
N VAL A 72 -1.42 5.32 -18.64
CA VAL A 72 -2.41 4.56 -17.88
C VAL A 72 -3.40 5.55 -17.26
N GLU A 73 -4.70 5.29 -17.43
CA GLU A 73 -5.80 6.06 -16.86
C GLU A 73 -6.71 5.16 -16.03
N GLY A 74 -7.57 5.74 -15.18
CA GLY A 74 -8.57 4.95 -14.46
C GLY A 74 -9.68 4.44 -15.39
N ASN A 75 -10.15 3.22 -15.18
CA ASN A 75 -11.29 2.65 -15.89
C ASN A 75 -12.62 3.21 -15.32
N PRO A 76 -13.42 3.97 -16.08
CA PRO A 76 -14.68 4.54 -15.60
C PRO A 76 -15.73 3.49 -15.26
N LEU A 77 -15.65 2.28 -15.83
CA LEU A 77 -16.59 1.19 -15.56
C LEU A 77 -16.25 0.41 -14.28
N HIS A 78 -15.05 0.59 -13.74
CA HIS A 78 -14.60 -0.16 -12.57
C HIS A 78 -15.18 0.41 -11.27
N PRO A 79 -15.84 -0.39 -10.40
CA PRO A 79 -16.59 0.10 -9.24
C PRO A 79 -15.74 0.78 -8.17
N ILE A 80 -14.48 0.34 -7.98
CA ILE A 80 -13.59 0.91 -6.98
C ILE A 80 -13.24 2.36 -7.33
N ASN A 81 -12.70 2.62 -8.50
CA ASN A 81 -12.07 3.91 -8.82
C ASN A 81 -12.86 4.78 -9.82
N GLN A 82 -13.81 4.23 -10.56
CA GLN A 82 -14.72 4.98 -11.47
C GLN A 82 -13.99 6.07 -12.28
N GLY A 83 -12.97 5.67 -13.01
CA GLY A 83 -12.18 6.55 -13.88
C GLY A 83 -11.07 7.34 -13.18
N ARG A 84 -10.87 7.22 -11.87
CA ARG A 84 -9.81 7.91 -11.13
C ARG A 84 -8.62 7.00 -10.93
N LEU A 85 -7.43 7.60 -10.76
CA LEU A 85 -6.20 6.86 -10.52
C LEU A 85 -5.25 7.72 -9.66
N CYS A 86 -4.61 7.11 -8.66
CA CYS A 86 -3.64 7.78 -7.81
C CYS A 86 -2.27 7.92 -8.51
N MET A 87 -1.36 8.69 -7.89
CA MET A 87 -0.02 8.90 -8.42
C MET A 87 0.78 7.60 -8.62
N ARG A 88 0.65 6.61 -7.72
CA ARG A 88 1.30 5.30 -7.86
C ARG A 88 0.82 4.55 -9.10
N GLY A 89 -0.50 4.50 -9.32
CA GLY A 89 -1.07 3.89 -10.52
C GLY A 89 -0.65 4.61 -11.81
N GLN A 90 -0.51 5.95 -11.78
CA GLN A 90 0.03 6.71 -12.93
C GLN A 90 1.50 6.36 -13.19
N ALA A 91 2.31 6.18 -12.13
CA ALA A 91 3.72 5.86 -12.21
C ALA A 91 4.01 4.36 -12.49
N ALA A 92 3.00 3.48 -12.45
CA ALA A 92 3.17 2.04 -12.70
C ALA A 92 3.87 1.74 -14.02
N LEU A 93 3.62 2.58 -15.03
CA LEU A 93 4.25 2.45 -16.36
C LEU A 93 5.78 2.55 -16.31
N GLN A 94 6.34 3.32 -15.35
CA GLN A 94 7.79 3.47 -15.24
C GLN A 94 8.49 2.17 -14.83
N ALA A 95 7.81 1.27 -14.13
CA ALA A 95 8.37 -0.05 -13.81
C ALA A 95 8.58 -0.90 -15.06
N VAL A 96 7.65 -0.83 -16.03
CA VAL A 96 7.73 -1.60 -17.28
C VAL A 96 8.93 -1.17 -18.11
N TYR A 97 9.19 0.15 -18.17
CA TYR A 97 10.27 0.75 -18.97
C TYR A 97 11.53 1.09 -18.16
N HIS A 98 11.62 0.56 -16.94
CA HIS A 98 12.77 0.86 -16.08
C HIS A 98 14.07 0.34 -16.68
N PRO A 99 15.15 1.15 -16.74
CA PRO A 99 16.40 0.77 -17.41
C PRO A 99 17.16 -0.37 -16.73
N GLU A 100 16.87 -0.66 -15.47
CA GLU A 100 17.48 -1.75 -14.68
C GLU A 100 16.50 -2.90 -14.44
N ARG A 101 15.40 -2.94 -15.19
CA ARG A 101 14.53 -4.12 -15.22
C ARG A 101 15.31 -5.30 -15.80
N LEU A 102 15.25 -6.43 -15.11
CA LEU A 102 15.90 -7.66 -15.57
C LEU A 102 15.23 -8.16 -16.87
N ASP A 103 16.02 -8.54 -17.84
CA ASP A 103 15.60 -9.00 -19.16
C ASP A 103 15.69 -10.52 -19.35
N ALA A 104 16.44 -11.20 -18.48
CA ALA A 104 16.66 -12.65 -18.51
C ALA A 104 16.77 -13.23 -17.09
N PRO A 105 16.49 -14.53 -16.92
CA PRO A 105 16.75 -15.22 -15.66
C PRO A 105 18.21 -15.11 -15.22
N GLN A 106 18.44 -15.04 -13.91
CA GLN A 106 19.77 -14.94 -13.31
C GLN A 106 19.96 -16.09 -12.32
N LEU A 107 21.07 -16.79 -12.46
CA LEU A 107 21.52 -17.82 -11.52
C LEU A 107 22.73 -17.32 -10.76
N LYS A 108 22.73 -17.48 -9.45
CA LYS A 108 23.87 -17.13 -8.58
C LYS A 108 24.77 -18.35 -8.40
N GLU A 109 25.98 -18.27 -8.94
CA GLU A 109 27.01 -19.31 -8.82
C GLU A 109 28.27 -18.72 -8.19
N ASN A 110 28.74 -19.28 -7.09
CA ASN A 110 29.92 -18.80 -6.36
C ASN A 110 29.89 -17.31 -5.99
N GLY A 111 28.68 -16.77 -5.75
CA GLY A 111 28.46 -15.36 -5.40
C GLY A 111 28.33 -14.41 -6.58
N GLU A 112 28.47 -14.87 -7.81
CA GLU A 112 28.32 -14.09 -9.04
C GLU A 112 27.04 -14.44 -9.78
N TRP A 113 26.42 -13.43 -10.42
CA TRP A 113 25.22 -13.61 -11.21
C TRP A 113 25.54 -13.98 -12.66
N ARG A 114 24.91 -15.03 -13.17
CA ARG A 114 25.01 -15.49 -14.54
C ARG A 114 23.63 -15.55 -15.18
N ALA A 115 23.48 -14.90 -16.33
CA ALA A 115 22.25 -14.97 -17.11
C ALA A 115 22.01 -16.40 -17.65
N LEU A 116 20.75 -16.84 -17.58
CA LEU A 116 20.29 -18.10 -18.17
C LEU A 116 19.27 -17.85 -19.30
N SER A 117 19.17 -18.82 -20.20
CA SER A 117 17.99 -18.88 -21.07
C SER A 117 16.76 -19.33 -20.27
N TRP A 118 15.56 -18.90 -20.69
CA TRP A 118 14.31 -19.31 -20.05
C TRP A 118 14.15 -20.84 -19.96
N PRO A 119 14.38 -21.62 -21.05
CA PRO A 119 14.29 -23.08 -20.96
C PRO A 119 15.23 -23.70 -19.93
N ALA A 120 16.47 -23.16 -19.80
CA ALA A 120 17.41 -23.64 -18.81
C ALA A 120 16.98 -23.30 -17.36
N ALA A 121 16.45 -22.08 -17.15
CA ALA A 121 15.98 -21.64 -15.85
C ALA A 121 14.72 -22.40 -15.39
N GLU A 122 13.78 -22.62 -16.28
CA GLU A 122 12.57 -23.42 -16.01
C GLU A 122 12.91 -24.90 -15.75
N GLY A 123 13.84 -25.47 -16.53
CA GLY A 123 14.37 -26.83 -16.31
C GLY A 123 15.02 -26.97 -14.92
N LEU A 124 15.80 -25.97 -14.52
CA LEU A 124 16.42 -25.95 -13.18
C LEU A 124 15.35 -25.83 -12.08
N LEU A 125 14.37 -24.95 -12.21
CA LEU A 125 13.26 -24.83 -11.25
C LEU A 125 12.52 -26.17 -11.11
N GLN A 126 12.18 -26.81 -12.24
CA GLN A 126 11.50 -28.13 -12.25
C GLN A 126 12.36 -29.22 -11.59
N GLU A 127 13.66 -29.25 -11.85
CA GLU A 127 14.59 -30.19 -11.22
C GLU A 127 14.59 -30.00 -9.70
N LYS A 128 14.77 -28.75 -9.23
CA LYS A 128 14.85 -28.43 -7.80
C LYS A 128 13.55 -28.70 -7.05
N THR A 129 12.41 -28.31 -7.63
CA THR A 129 11.09 -28.56 -7.00
C THR A 129 10.78 -30.05 -6.95
N ARG A 130 11.08 -30.81 -8.00
CA ARG A 130 10.90 -32.28 -8.04
C ARG A 130 11.81 -32.98 -7.04
N ALA A 131 13.08 -32.57 -6.96
CA ALA A 131 14.03 -33.13 -5.99
C ALA A 131 13.59 -32.84 -4.55
N ALA A 132 13.13 -31.61 -4.26
CA ALA A 132 12.60 -31.27 -2.95
C ALA A 132 11.36 -32.09 -2.59
N ALA A 133 10.38 -32.20 -3.49
CA ALA A 133 9.17 -33.01 -3.28
C ALA A 133 9.48 -34.49 -3.06
N SER A 134 10.44 -35.04 -3.80
CA SER A 134 10.89 -36.44 -3.64
C SER A 134 11.63 -36.70 -2.32
N ALA A 135 12.25 -35.66 -1.74
CA ALA A 135 12.95 -35.75 -0.46
C ALA A 135 12.00 -35.69 0.75
N GLY A 136 10.75 -35.31 0.57
CA GLY A 136 9.71 -35.32 1.61
C GLY A 136 8.61 -34.30 1.39
N ALA A 137 7.47 -34.52 2.04
CA ALA A 137 6.34 -33.60 1.99
C ALA A 137 6.66 -32.25 2.66
N GLY A 138 6.07 -31.17 2.13
CA GLY A 138 6.21 -29.81 2.68
C GLY A 138 7.50 -29.10 2.34
N ARG A 139 8.36 -29.68 1.51
CA ARG A 139 9.71 -29.15 1.23
C ARG A 139 9.74 -28.08 0.14
N VAL A 140 8.66 -27.86 -0.59
CA VAL A 140 8.50 -26.71 -1.49
C VAL A 140 7.59 -25.69 -0.80
N ARG A 141 8.04 -24.48 -0.60
CA ARG A 141 7.30 -23.42 0.05
C ARG A 141 7.17 -22.21 -0.87
N VAL A 142 6.06 -21.52 -0.75
CA VAL A 142 5.80 -20.29 -1.53
C VAL A 142 5.42 -19.18 -0.57
N LEU A 143 6.10 -18.04 -0.69
CA LEU A 143 5.72 -16.77 -0.10
C LEU A 143 5.35 -15.82 -1.25
N THR A 144 4.13 -15.29 -1.25
CA THR A 144 3.62 -14.47 -2.35
C THR A 144 3.00 -13.17 -1.86
N GLU A 145 3.03 -12.11 -2.68
CA GLU A 145 2.15 -10.96 -2.48
C GLU A 145 0.67 -11.39 -2.54
N VAL A 146 -0.25 -10.48 -2.21
CA VAL A 146 -1.69 -10.73 -2.42
C VAL A 146 -1.97 -10.89 -3.91
N ILE A 147 -2.43 -12.04 -4.34
CA ILE A 147 -2.70 -12.42 -5.75
C ILE A 147 -4.19 -12.70 -5.99
N GLY A 148 -4.56 -12.87 -7.26
CA GLY A 148 -5.92 -13.25 -7.68
C GLY A 148 -6.30 -14.67 -7.30
N GLU A 149 -7.58 -15.00 -7.44
CA GLU A 149 -8.10 -16.34 -7.07
C GLU A 149 -7.61 -17.42 -8.02
N SER A 150 -7.46 -17.08 -9.31
CA SER A 150 -7.00 -18.04 -10.30
C SER A 150 -5.54 -18.42 -10.11
N LEU A 151 -4.68 -17.45 -9.84
CA LEU A 151 -3.28 -17.71 -9.55
C LEU A 151 -3.10 -18.39 -8.18
N THR A 152 -3.92 -18.04 -7.18
CA THR A 152 -3.95 -18.74 -5.88
C THR A 152 -4.30 -20.23 -6.06
N ALA A 153 -5.27 -20.53 -6.91
CA ALA A 153 -5.64 -21.91 -7.18
C ALA A 153 -4.56 -22.67 -7.94
N LEU A 154 -3.93 -22.04 -8.95
CA LEU A 154 -2.82 -22.65 -9.66
C LEU A 154 -1.64 -22.98 -8.74
N PHE A 155 -1.30 -22.07 -7.81
CA PHE A 155 -0.30 -22.37 -6.78
C PHE A 155 -0.74 -23.51 -5.88
N GLY A 156 -2.03 -23.58 -5.51
CA GLY A 156 -2.58 -24.71 -4.76
C GLY A 156 -2.38 -26.03 -5.50
N GLU A 157 -2.81 -26.11 -6.76
CA GLU A 157 -2.65 -27.29 -7.62
C GLU A 157 -1.16 -27.70 -7.79
N ALA A 158 -0.26 -26.72 -7.97
CA ALA A 158 1.18 -26.97 -8.06
C ALA A 158 1.75 -27.50 -6.73
N LEU A 159 1.36 -26.91 -5.62
CA LEU A 159 1.80 -27.33 -4.29
C LEU A 159 1.27 -28.70 -3.91
N ASP A 160 0.05 -29.05 -4.35
CA ASP A 160 -0.49 -30.41 -4.21
C ASP A 160 0.39 -31.44 -4.96
N GLN A 161 0.85 -31.12 -6.20
CA GLN A 161 1.81 -31.96 -6.93
C GLN A 161 3.14 -32.12 -6.18
N TRP A 162 3.57 -31.08 -5.47
CA TRP A 162 4.78 -31.08 -4.65
C TRP A 162 4.54 -31.54 -3.21
N GLN A 163 3.35 -32.05 -2.87
CA GLN A 163 2.94 -32.48 -1.52
C GLN A 163 3.27 -31.41 -0.45
N SER A 164 2.99 -30.17 -0.75
CA SER A 164 3.40 -29.01 0.02
C SER A 164 2.19 -28.17 0.44
N PRO A 165 2.27 -27.41 1.57
CA PRO A 165 1.16 -26.63 2.05
C PRO A 165 0.86 -25.42 1.13
N PRO A 166 -0.34 -24.84 1.22
CA PRO A 166 -0.73 -23.63 0.47
C PRO A 166 0.28 -22.49 0.60
N PRO A 167 0.29 -21.55 -0.35
CA PRO A 167 1.20 -20.40 -0.29
C PRO A 167 0.90 -19.53 0.93
N LEU A 168 1.95 -19.03 1.57
CA LEU A 168 1.84 -17.97 2.58
C LEU A 168 1.74 -16.62 1.86
N VAL A 169 0.70 -15.86 2.17
CA VAL A 169 0.48 -14.54 1.55
C VAL A 169 1.05 -13.46 2.44
N PHE A 170 1.98 -12.68 1.93
CA PHE A 170 2.65 -11.58 2.64
C PHE A 170 2.23 -10.22 2.09
N GLU A 171 1.83 -9.34 3.00
CA GLU A 171 1.60 -7.92 2.73
C GLU A 171 2.10 -7.11 3.93
N PRO A 172 3.01 -6.15 3.77
CA PRO A 172 3.56 -5.35 4.88
C PRO A 172 2.52 -4.59 5.67
N PHE A 173 1.40 -4.20 5.04
CA PHE A 173 0.25 -3.55 5.68
C PHE A 173 -1.00 -4.42 5.53
N ALA A 174 -1.10 -5.44 6.39
CA ALA A 174 -2.20 -6.40 6.38
C ALA A 174 -3.36 -6.03 7.31
N TYR A 175 -3.26 -4.90 8.04
CA TYR A 175 -4.32 -4.35 8.91
C TYR A 175 -4.80 -5.32 10.00
N GLU A 176 -3.90 -6.06 10.62
CA GLU A 176 -4.18 -7.13 11.57
C GLU A 176 -4.98 -6.64 12.78
N ALA A 177 -4.67 -5.44 13.30
CA ALA A 177 -5.40 -4.84 14.41
C ALA A 177 -6.86 -4.54 14.05
N LEU A 178 -7.13 -4.02 12.84
CA LEU A 178 -8.49 -3.80 12.33
C LEU A 178 -9.22 -5.13 12.10
N LYS A 179 -8.55 -6.13 11.52
CA LYS A 179 -9.09 -7.47 11.31
C LYS A 179 -9.46 -8.14 12.64
N THR A 180 -8.59 -8.03 13.66
CA THR A 180 -8.85 -8.53 15.00
C THR A 180 -10.04 -7.82 15.65
N ALA A 181 -10.13 -6.49 15.56
CA ALA A 181 -11.26 -5.72 16.07
C ALA A 181 -12.58 -6.06 15.35
N ASN A 182 -12.55 -6.30 14.03
CA ASN A 182 -13.72 -6.74 13.25
C ASN A 182 -14.20 -8.12 13.72
N ARG A 183 -13.29 -9.05 13.98
CA ARG A 183 -13.63 -10.37 14.53
C ARG A 183 -14.28 -10.24 15.90
N MET A 184 -13.77 -9.37 16.76
CA MET A 184 -14.31 -9.15 18.12
C MET A 184 -15.69 -8.45 18.09
N ALA A 185 -15.84 -7.38 17.29
CA ALA A 185 -17.07 -6.57 17.26
C ALA A 185 -18.16 -7.14 16.37
N PHE A 186 -17.80 -7.82 15.29
CA PHE A 186 -18.70 -8.25 14.22
C PHE A 186 -18.73 -9.77 14.00
N GLY A 187 -17.83 -10.54 14.63
CA GLY A 187 -17.67 -11.97 14.35
C GLY A 187 -17.12 -12.26 12.94
N VAL A 188 -16.57 -11.25 12.25
CA VAL A 188 -16.05 -11.34 10.88
C VAL A 188 -14.53 -11.28 10.91
N ASP A 189 -13.88 -12.38 10.57
CA ASP A 189 -12.42 -12.40 10.38
C ASP A 189 -12.09 -11.86 8.99
N GLY A 190 -12.08 -10.53 8.87
CA GLY A 190 -11.89 -9.87 7.58
C GLY A 190 -11.89 -8.35 7.65
N LEU A 191 -11.67 -7.72 6.51
CA LEU A 191 -11.56 -6.27 6.35
C LEU A 191 -12.77 -5.73 5.60
N VAL A 192 -13.75 -5.24 6.35
CA VAL A 192 -15.00 -4.69 5.82
C VAL A 192 -14.78 -3.42 4.99
N SER A 193 -15.72 -3.12 4.09
CA SER A 193 -15.76 -1.85 3.36
C SER A 193 -16.70 -0.86 4.03
N TYR A 194 -16.56 0.42 3.69
CA TYR A 194 -17.34 1.51 4.28
C TYR A 194 -17.96 2.37 3.19
N HIS A 195 -19.16 2.91 3.47
CA HIS A 195 -19.89 3.84 2.60
C HIS A 195 -19.78 5.27 3.17
N LEU A 196 -18.64 5.93 2.95
CA LEU A 196 -18.39 7.30 3.43
C LEU A 196 -19.36 8.31 2.78
N ASP A 197 -19.74 8.06 1.53
CA ASP A 197 -20.68 8.91 0.76
C ASP A 197 -22.10 8.94 1.33
N GLN A 198 -22.45 8.00 2.20
CA GLN A 198 -23.75 7.94 2.88
C GLN A 198 -23.73 8.59 4.27
N ALA A 199 -22.57 9.07 4.73
CA ALA A 199 -22.44 9.69 6.03
C ALA A 199 -22.74 11.21 5.97
N ASP A 200 -23.28 11.76 7.08
CA ASP A 200 -23.39 13.21 7.31
C ASP A 200 -22.35 13.70 8.35
N LEU A 201 -21.82 12.75 9.13
CA LEU A 201 -20.67 12.92 10.03
C LEU A 201 -19.71 11.76 9.84
N LEU A 202 -18.46 12.07 9.57
CA LEU A 202 -17.36 11.12 9.58
C LEU A 202 -16.43 11.43 10.75
N VAL A 203 -16.23 10.46 11.64
CA VAL A 203 -15.22 10.51 12.71
C VAL A 203 -14.14 9.49 12.38
N CYS A 204 -12.89 9.92 12.32
CA CYS A 204 -11.77 9.05 11.98
C CYS A 204 -10.73 9.06 13.10
N LEU A 205 -10.36 7.89 13.61
CA LEU A 205 -9.38 7.71 14.68
C LEU A 205 -7.97 7.42 14.12
N GLY A 206 -7.59 8.06 13.00
CA GLY A 206 -6.27 7.93 12.41
C GLY A 206 -6.19 7.12 11.13
N ALA A 207 -7.28 6.58 10.60
CA ALA A 207 -7.28 5.92 9.28
C ALA A 207 -6.99 6.92 8.15
N ASP A 208 -5.85 6.79 7.47
CA ASP A 208 -5.42 7.70 6.40
C ASP A 208 -6.02 7.30 5.04
N PHE A 209 -7.35 7.37 4.97
CA PHE A 209 -8.13 6.89 3.83
C PHE A 209 -7.95 7.71 2.54
N LEU A 210 -7.37 8.91 2.60
CA LEU A 210 -6.99 9.69 1.41
C LEU A 210 -5.58 9.37 0.89
N GLU A 211 -4.79 8.59 1.64
CA GLU A 211 -3.40 8.27 1.31
C GLU A 211 -3.17 6.80 0.99
N THR A 212 -3.27 5.93 1.99
CA THR A 212 -2.82 4.53 1.85
C THR A 212 -3.80 3.51 2.41
N TRP A 213 -4.75 3.91 3.26
CA TRP A 213 -5.60 2.99 3.99
C TRP A 213 -6.59 2.26 3.08
N LEU A 214 -6.51 0.93 3.04
CA LEU A 214 -7.38 -0.01 2.30
C LEU A 214 -7.55 0.33 0.81
N SER A 215 -8.43 1.26 0.46
CA SER A 215 -8.79 1.62 -0.91
C SER A 215 -8.85 3.15 -1.10
N PRO A 216 -7.70 3.85 -1.13
CA PRO A 216 -7.67 5.32 -1.02
C PRO A 216 -8.37 6.03 -2.17
N VAL A 217 -8.33 5.51 -3.40
CA VAL A 217 -9.00 6.14 -4.55
C VAL A 217 -10.53 6.03 -4.42
N GLU A 218 -11.03 4.91 -3.93
CA GLU A 218 -12.45 4.71 -3.65
C GLU A 218 -12.92 5.65 -2.55
N TYR A 219 -12.21 5.66 -1.42
CA TYR A 219 -12.60 6.48 -0.28
C TYR A 219 -12.43 7.98 -0.54
N ALA A 220 -11.45 8.41 -1.32
CA ALA A 220 -11.34 9.80 -1.76
C ALA A 220 -12.56 10.23 -2.61
N ARG A 221 -13.06 9.35 -3.48
CA ARG A 221 -14.27 9.60 -4.25
C ARG A 221 -15.52 9.70 -3.36
N GLN A 222 -15.70 8.75 -2.44
CA GLN A 222 -16.80 8.73 -1.49
C GLN A 222 -16.74 9.95 -0.54
N PHE A 223 -15.56 10.28 -0.03
CA PHE A 223 -15.32 11.45 0.81
C PHE A 223 -15.70 12.75 0.07
N LYS A 224 -15.29 12.89 -1.20
CA LYS A 224 -15.73 14.04 -2.01
C LYS A 224 -17.25 14.13 -2.08
N ALA A 225 -17.96 13.02 -2.23
CA ALA A 225 -19.43 13.03 -2.29
C ALA A 225 -20.04 13.46 -0.95
N MET A 226 -19.50 13.01 0.18
CA MET A 226 -19.93 13.36 1.52
C MET A 226 -19.61 14.82 1.89
N HIS A 227 -18.35 15.26 1.60
CA HIS A 227 -17.79 16.50 2.10
C HIS A 227 -17.96 17.71 1.16
N ALA A 228 -18.38 17.50 -0.10
CA ALA A 228 -18.68 18.59 -1.01
C ALA A 228 -19.98 19.33 -0.62
N LEU A 229 -19.97 20.66 -0.77
CA LEU A 229 -21.17 21.46 -0.58
C LEU A 229 -22.20 21.14 -1.68
N GLN A 230 -23.31 20.51 -1.31
CA GLN A 230 -24.42 20.18 -2.20
C GLN A 230 -25.73 20.66 -1.60
N ALA A 231 -26.50 21.42 -2.36
CA ALA A 231 -27.81 21.97 -1.92
C ALA A 231 -27.74 22.62 -0.51
N ASN A 232 -26.72 23.43 -0.24
CA ASN A 232 -26.42 24.07 1.04
C ASN A 232 -26.19 23.09 2.22
N ARG A 233 -25.85 21.85 1.94
CA ARG A 233 -25.49 20.83 2.94
C ARG A 233 -24.09 20.28 2.63
N LYS A 234 -23.30 20.11 3.69
CA LYS A 234 -21.95 19.53 3.67
C LYS A 234 -21.85 18.58 4.85
N GLY A 235 -21.34 17.38 4.64
CA GLY A 235 -20.96 16.49 5.73
C GLY A 235 -19.85 17.10 6.57
N PHE A 236 -19.81 16.75 7.86
CA PHE A 236 -18.76 17.17 8.77
C PHE A 236 -17.72 16.07 8.95
N PHE A 237 -16.44 16.42 8.92
CA PHE A 237 -15.34 15.48 9.09
C PHE A 237 -14.47 15.86 10.29
N ALA A 238 -14.38 14.95 11.28
CA ALA A 238 -13.46 15.05 12.41
C ALA A 238 -12.37 13.97 12.33
N HIS A 239 -11.11 14.37 12.48
CA HIS A 239 -9.98 13.47 12.47
C HIS A 239 -9.21 13.57 13.80
N ILE A 240 -9.00 12.44 14.45
CA ILE A 240 -8.34 12.31 15.75
C ILE A 240 -7.07 11.47 15.54
N ALA A 241 -5.92 12.11 15.62
CA ALA A 241 -4.62 11.45 15.45
C ALA A 241 -3.48 12.35 15.92
N PRO A 242 -2.32 11.81 16.31
CA PRO A 242 -1.19 12.60 16.80
C PRO A 242 -0.51 13.43 15.71
N CYS A 243 -0.68 13.06 14.45
CA CYS A 243 -0.03 13.70 13.30
C CYS A 243 -1.09 14.14 12.28
N GLN A 244 -0.80 15.23 11.60
CA GLN A 244 -1.60 15.70 10.48
C GLN A 244 -1.12 15.03 9.19
N SER A 245 -1.91 14.09 8.67
CA SER A 245 -1.77 13.51 7.34
C SER A 245 -2.57 14.32 6.30
N LEU A 246 -2.52 13.95 5.02
CA LEU A 246 -3.41 14.52 4.00
C LEU A 246 -4.89 14.32 4.37
N THR A 247 -5.22 13.20 5.00
CA THR A 247 -6.58 12.94 5.51
C THR A 247 -6.93 13.93 6.60
N ALA A 248 -6.07 14.10 7.60
CA ALA A 248 -6.27 15.05 8.69
C ALA A 248 -6.31 16.52 8.21
N ALA A 249 -5.51 16.88 7.20
CA ALA A 249 -5.49 18.23 6.62
C ALA A 249 -6.80 18.61 5.91
N ASN A 250 -7.65 17.63 5.57
CA ASN A 250 -8.97 17.84 5.01
C ASN A 250 -10.10 17.85 6.06
N ALA A 251 -9.78 17.68 7.35
CA ALA A 251 -10.77 17.66 8.42
C ALA A 251 -11.32 19.06 8.74
N ASP A 252 -12.62 19.13 9.04
CA ASP A 252 -13.25 20.34 9.61
C ASP A 252 -12.84 20.52 11.08
N LEU A 253 -12.45 19.41 11.76
CA LEU A 253 -11.90 19.39 13.11
C LEU A 253 -10.79 18.35 13.18
N TRP A 254 -9.54 18.80 13.35
CA TRP A 254 -8.43 17.94 13.70
C TRP A 254 -8.15 18.03 15.19
N LEU A 255 -8.14 16.90 15.89
CA LEU A 255 -7.75 16.78 17.31
C LEU A 255 -6.40 16.04 17.37
N GLY A 256 -5.34 16.79 17.60
CA GLY A 256 -3.99 16.25 17.81
C GLY A 256 -3.89 15.55 19.16
N CYS A 257 -4.29 14.28 19.24
CA CYS A 257 -4.27 13.50 20.48
C CYS A 257 -2.91 12.85 20.75
N ARG A 258 -2.66 12.42 21.99
CA ARG A 258 -1.51 11.57 22.31
C ARG A 258 -1.59 10.25 21.53
N PRO A 259 -0.46 9.72 21.04
CA PRO A 259 -0.44 8.39 20.44
C PRO A 259 -1.06 7.34 21.36
N ALA A 260 -1.81 6.40 20.80
CA ALA A 260 -2.51 5.33 21.51
C ALA A 260 -3.67 5.79 22.43
N SER A 261 -4.10 7.05 22.36
CA SER A 261 -5.24 7.56 23.13
C SER A 261 -6.54 7.67 22.33
N GLU A 262 -6.53 7.35 21.06
CA GLU A 262 -7.67 7.42 20.14
C GLU A 262 -8.86 6.60 20.65
N GLY A 263 -8.59 5.44 21.23
CA GLY A 263 -9.59 4.58 21.83
C GLY A 263 -10.27 5.20 23.05
N ALA A 264 -9.56 6.01 23.86
CA ALA A 264 -10.16 6.74 24.97
C ALA A 264 -11.16 7.80 24.48
N VAL A 265 -10.85 8.47 23.36
CA VAL A 265 -11.78 9.42 22.72
C VAL A 265 -13.03 8.67 22.25
N ALA A 266 -12.88 7.53 21.59
CA ALA A 266 -14.02 6.71 21.14
C ALA A 266 -14.89 6.21 22.30
N LEU A 267 -14.30 5.79 23.43
CA LEU A 267 -15.03 5.37 24.64
C LEU A 267 -15.79 6.54 25.28
N GLY A 268 -15.19 7.73 25.30
CA GLY A 268 -15.89 8.94 25.72
C GLY A 268 -17.09 9.28 24.84
N LEU A 269 -16.96 9.10 23.52
CA LEU A 269 -18.07 9.26 22.56
C LEU A 269 -19.16 8.20 22.76
N ILE A 270 -18.81 6.93 23.03
CA ILE A 270 -19.76 5.87 23.39
C ILE A 270 -20.54 6.25 24.64
N ARG A 271 -19.84 6.68 25.71
CA ARG A 271 -20.48 7.15 26.94
C ARG A 271 -21.52 8.24 26.66
N LYS A 272 -21.11 9.30 25.95
CA LYS A 272 -22.00 10.41 25.62
C LYS A 272 -23.18 10.00 24.74
N ALA A 273 -22.97 9.11 23.79
CA ALA A 273 -24.04 8.57 22.96
C ALA A 273 -25.08 7.79 23.80
N LEU A 274 -24.63 6.91 24.71
CA LEU A 274 -25.49 6.12 25.58
C LEU A 274 -26.26 7.03 26.59
N GLU A 275 -25.60 8.01 27.22
CA GLU A 275 -26.20 9.01 28.10
C GLU A 275 -27.35 9.79 27.41
N ASN A 276 -27.24 9.99 26.10
CA ASN A 276 -28.23 10.68 25.27
C ASN A 276 -29.21 9.74 24.54
N GLY A 277 -29.34 8.50 25.02
CA GLY A 277 -30.37 7.56 24.54
C GLY A 277 -30.06 6.85 23.24
N ARG A 278 -28.83 6.94 22.68
CA ARG A 278 -28.42 6.10 21.54
C ARG A 278 -28.23 4.65 22.02
N GLY A 279 -28.32 3.70 21.08
CA GLY A 279 -28.07 2.27 21.37
C GLY A 279 -29.18 1.57 22.16
N GLN A 280 -30.41 2.12 22.25
CA GLN A 280 -31.53 1.50 22.96
C GLN A 280 -31.96 0.15 22.37
N SER A 281 -31.76 -0.05 21.08
CA SER A 281 -32.08 -1.29 20.34
C SER A 281 -30.99 -2.38 20.48
N LEU A 282 -29.86 -2.08 21.11
CA LEU A 282 -28.82 -3.08 21.38
C LEU A 282 -29.29 -4.10 22.42
N PRO A 283 -28.82 -5.37 22.32
CA PRO A 283 -29.04 -6.36 23.37
C PRO A 283 -28.67 -5.83 24.74
N ALA A 284 -29.50 -6.09 25.76
CA ALA A 284 -29.29 -5.57 27.11
C ALA A 284 -27.91 -5.91 27.69
N PRO A 285 -27.39 -7.16 27.56
CA PRO A 285 -26.05 -7.47 28.03
C PRO A 285 -24.95 -6.61 27.40
N LEU A 286 -24.99 -6.43 26.07
CA LEU A 286 -24.02 -5.59 25.34
C LEU A 286 -24.12 -4.12 25.81
N ARG A 287 -25.34 -3.60 25.95
CA ARG A 287 -25.52 -2.22 26.43
C ARG A 287 -24.96 -2.01 27.84
N VAL A 288 -25.20 -2.97 28.76
CA VAL A 288 -24.63 -2.93 30.11
C VAL A 288 -23.10 -2.98 30.06
N SER A 289 -22.52 -3.88 29.27
CA SER A 289 -21.07 -3.98 29.06
C SER A 289 -20.48 -2.67 28.55
N LEU A 290 -21.08 -2.06 27.52
CA LEU A 290 -20.65 -0.78 26.97
C LEU A 290 -20.75 0.37 27.98
N THR A 291 -21.86 0.43 28.75
CA THR A 291 -22.04 1.43 29.82
C THR A 291 -20.95 1.30 30.87
N THR A 292 -20.65 0.08 31.31
CA THR A 292 -19.62 -0.19 32.31
C THR A 292 -18.23 0.18 31.80
N ALA A 293 -17.89 -0.27 30.58
CA ALA A 293 -16.57 -0.02 29.99
C ALA A 293 -16.33 1.46 29.67
N SER A 294 -17.37 2.20 29.27
CA SER A 294 -17.24 3.63 28.96
C SER A 294 -17.38 4.56 30.20
N ALA A 295 -17.87 4.05 31.32
CA ALA A 295 -18.12 4.85 32.55
C ALA A 295 -16.91 5.67 33.02
N PRO A 296 -15.65 5.18 33.01
CA PRO A 296 -14.49 5.95 33.41
C PRO A 296 -14.14 7.13 32.48
N TYR A 297 -14.63 7.12 31.23
CA TYR A 297 -14.22 8.08 30.21
C TYR A 297 -15.15 9.30 30.18
N THR A 298 -15.10 10.10 31.27
CA THR A 298 -15.77 11.42 31.32
C THR A 298 -15.07 12.39 30.36
N PRO A 299 -15.71 13.49 29.93
CA PRO A 299 -15.07 14.50 29.09
C PRO A 299 -13.72 14.98 29.61
N GLU A 300 -13.65 15.23 30.94
CA GLU A 300 -12.43 15.67 31.64
C GLU A 300 -11.35 14.57 31.58
N LYS A 301 -11.75 13.31 31.77
CA LYS A 301 -10.82 12.17 31.69
C LYS A 301 -10.32 11.93 30.30
N VAL A 302 -11.18 12.06 29.31
CA VAL A 302 -10.78 11.98 27.88
C VAL A 302 -9.82 13.11 27.53
N ALA A 303 -10.13 14.36 27.90
CA ALA A 303 -9.25 15.51 27.69
C ALA A 303 -7.87 15.29 28.33
N GLN A 304 -7.83 14.76 29.54
CA GLN A 304 -6.59 14.46 30.29
C GLN A 304 -5.78 13.33 29.59
N LEU A 305 -6.43 12.21 29.20
CA LEU A 305 -5.74 11.04 28.62
C LEU A 305 -5.22 11.35 27.23
N ALA A 306 -6.08 11.96 26.40
CA ALA A 306 -5.74 12.28 25.01
C ALA A 306 -4.97 13.60 24.87
N ASP A 307 -4.89 14.39 25.93
CA ASP A 307 -4.26 15.72 25.95
C ASP A 307 -4.82 16.63 24.86
N ILE A 308 -6.15 16.71 24.81
CA ILE A 308 -6.91 17.54 23.87
C ILE A 308 -7.71 18.59 24.62
N PRO A 309 -8.01 19.76 24.01
CA PRO A 309 -8.88 20.76 24.65
C PRO A 309 -10.27 20.19 24.96
N ALA A 310 -10.75 20.36 26.18
CA ALA A 310 -12.05 19.84 26.61
C ALA A 310 -13.21 20.41 25.76
N ASP A 311 -13.18 21.70 25.43
CA ASP A 311 -14.16 22.33 24.55
C ASP A 311 -14.17 21.76 23.11
N ALA A 312 -13.02 21.30 22.63
CA ALA A 312 -12.93 20.64 21.32
C ALA A 312 -13.58 19.24 21.35
N PHE A 313 -13.43 18.50 22.45
CA PHE A 313 -14.15 17.25 22.66
C PHE A 313 -15.66 17.49 22.77
N ASP A 314 -16.11 18.50 23.50
CA ASP A 314 -17.52 18.86 23.62
C ASP A 314 -18.14 19.26 22.27
N ARG A 315 -17.39 20.01 21.43
CA ARG A 315 -17.83 20.29 20.04
C ARG A 315 -18.00 19.00 19.22
N LEU A 316 -17.09 18.05 19.35
CA LEU A 316 -17.20 16.75 18.67
C LEU A 316 -18.43 15.98 19.15
N VAL A 317 -18.66 15.93 20.48
CA VAL A 317 -19.86 15.31 21.07
C VAL A 317 -21.13 15.95 20.54
N ALA A 318 -21.21 17.28 20.49
CA ALA A 318 -22.37 18.00 19.94
C ALA A 318 -22.64 17.63 18.49
N ARG A 319 -21.59 17.52 17.66
CA ARG A 319 -21.70 17.07 16.26
C ARG A 319 -22.19 15.63 16.16
N LEU A 320 -21.65 14.73 17.00
CA LEU A 320 -22.06 13.31 17.02
C LEU A 320 -23.55 13.15 17.37
N LEU A 321 -24.02 13.85 18.38
CA LEU A 321 -25.40 13.76 18.83
C LEU A 321 -26.41 14.35 17.81
N ALA A 322 -26.00 15.38 17.08
CA ALA A 322 -26.81 16.00 16.02
C ALA A 322 -26.82 15.19 14.72
N ALA A 323 -25.87 14.30 14.48
CA ALA A 323 -25.74 13.54 13.25
C ALA A 323 -26.88 12.53 13.09
N LYS A 324 -27.39 12.40 11.86
CA LYS A 324 -28.41 11.43 11.45
C LYS A 324 -27.81 10.18 10.83
N ALA A 325 -26.67 10.33 10.21
CA ALA A 325 -25.95 9.30 9.47
C ALA A 325 -24.44 9.30 9.83
N PRO A 326 -24.07 9.15 11.13
CA PRO A 326 -22.68 9.12 11.53
C PRO A 326 -21.99 7.82 11.09
N LEU A 327 -20.69 7.94 10.79
CA LEU A 327 -19.79 6.81 10.54
C LEU A 327 -18.47 7.05 11.26
N VAL A 328 -17.93 5.99 11.88
CA VAL A 328 -16.65 6.05 12.59
C VAL A 328 -15.67 5.08 11.95
N LEU A 329 -14.50 5.59 11.57
CA LEU A 329 -13.37 4.78 11.12
C LEU A 329 -12.35 4.62 12.26
N GLY A 330 -11.72 3.47 12.31
CA GLY A 330 -10.69 3.17 13.31
C GLY A 330 -9.33 3.78 12.98
N THR A 331 -8.28 3.15 13.48
CA THR A 331 -6.89 3.54 13.23
C THR A 331 -6.30 2.80 12.04
N ALA A 332 -5.17 3.27 11.54
CA ALA A 332 -4.42 2.57 10.50
C ALA A 332 -2.98 2.26 10.91
N THR A 333 -2.23 3.24 11.42
CA THR A 333 -0.79 3.11 11.63
C THR A 333 -0.24 3.96 12.79
N ALA A 334 -1.05 4.78 13.42
CA ALA A 334 -0.58 5.67 14.50
C ALA A 334 -0.67 5.03 15.88
N GLY A 335 -1.30 3.87 16.01
CA GLY A 335 -1.40 3.12 17.24
C GLY A 335 -0.15 2.30 17.54
N SER A 336 -0.01 1.85 18.78
CA SER A 336 1.00 0.89 19.19
C SER A 336 0.30 -0.41 19.63
N GLY A 337 0.36 -1.43 18.78
CA GLY A 337 -0.02 -2.79 19.14
C GLY A 337 -1.43 -2.93 19.72
N ALA A 338 -1.52 -3.36 20.98
CA ALA A 338 -2.81 -3.58 21.66
C ALA A 338 -3.72 -2.34 21.71
N ALA A 339 -3.16 -1.14 21.77
CA ALA A 339 -3.93 0.10 21.74
C ALA A 339 -4.62 0.33 20.40
N GLU A 340 -4.00 -0.11 19.30
CA GLU A 340 -4.61 -0.04 17.97
C GLU A 340 -5.82 -0.99 17.86
N VAL A 341 -5.71 -2.22 18.38
CA VAL A 341 -6.86 -3.14 18.47
C VAL A 341 -7.98 -2.52 19.30
N ALA A 342 -7.67 -1.95 20.46
CA ALA A 342 -8.65 -1.33 21.34
C ALA A 342 -9.35 -0.12 20.67
N ALA A 343 -8.60 0.74 19.97
CA ALA A 343 -9.15 1.88 19.26
C ALA A 343 -10.08 1.45 18.09
N ASN A 344 -9.66 0.47 17.29
CA ASN A 344 -10.49 -0.10 16.22
C ASN A 344 -11.75 -0.78 16.78
N LEU A 345 -11.64 -1.50 17.90
CA LEU A 345 -12.77 -2.12 18.58
C LEU A 345 -13.74 -1.06 19.10
N ALA A 346 -13.25 -0.01 19.74
CA ALA A 346 -14.08 1.09 20.22
C ALA A 346 -14.80 1.82 19.06
N ALA A 347 -14.13 2.03 17.92
CA ALA A 347 -14.73 2.59 16.71
C ALA A 347 -15.90 1.70 16.18
N ASN A 348 -15.67 0.40 16.13
CA ASN A 348 -16.67 -0.57 15.68
C ASN A 348 -17.88 -0.63 16.62
N LEU A 349 -17.64 -0.59 17.93
CA LEU A 349 -18.70 -0.56 18.93
C LEU A 349 -19.46 0.77 18.94
N LEU A 350 -18.77 1.90 18.70
CA LEU A 350 -19.41 3.20 18.53
C LEU A 350 -20.32 3.20 17.31
N ASN A 351 -19.90 2.62 16.18
CA ASN A 351 -20.77 2.44 15.02
C ASN A 351 -22.04 1.65 15.38
N ARG A 352 -21.94 0.58 16.18
CA ARG A 352 -23.12 -0.17 16.62
C ARG A 352 -24.05 0.63 17.53
N VAL A 353 -23.50 1.49 18.39
CA VAL A 353 -24.30 2.39 19.26
C VAL A 353 -25.06 3.42 18.42
N LEU A 354 -24.42 3.94 17.37
CA LEU A 354 -24.95 5.01 16.52
C LEU A 354 -25.87 4.50 15.42
N ASP A 355 -25.56 3.35 14.84
CA ASP A 355 -26.26 2.66 13.76
C ASP A 355 -26.30 1.16 14.02
N PRO A 356 -27.26 0.64 14.80
CA PRO A 356 -27.33 -0.76 15.18
C PRO A 356 -27.42 -1.72 13.98
N GLU A 357 -27.98 -1.30 12.85
CA GLU A 357 -28.07 -2.07 11.62
C GLU A 357 -26.78 -2.01 10.78
N LEU A 358 -25.81 -1.17 11.14
CA LEU A 358 -24.51 -0.99 10.46
C LEU A 358 -24.68 -0.72 8.95
N THR A 359 -25.64 0.11 8.58
CA THR A 359 -26.06 0.35 7.18
C THR A 359 -24.93 0.93 6.30
N ARG A 360 -23.90 1.52 6.91
CA ARG A 360 -22.74 2.13 6.23
C ARG A 360 -21.51 1.27 6.24
N ILE A 361 -21.63 0.02 6.71
CA ILE A 361 -20.54 -0.98 6.71
C ILE A 361 -20.94 -2.15 5.79
N ASP A 362 -20.11 -2.42 4.79
CA ASP A 362 -20.35 -3.47 3.82
C ASP A 362 -19.50 -4.72 4.16
N PHE A 363 -20.19 -5.74 4.62
CA PHE A 363 -19.59 -7.03 4.99
C PHE A 363 -19.43 -7.98 3.80
N ALA A 364 -20.09 -7.68 2.70
CA ALA A 364 -20.10 -8.54 1.51
C ALA A 364 -18.89 -8.27 0.61
N HIS A 365 -18.56 -6.99 0.40
CA HIS A 365 -17.44 -6.58 -0.45
C HIS A 365 -16.20 -6.25 0.40
N ARG A 366 -15.70 -7.24 1.14
CA ARG A 366 -14.51 -7.10 1.95
C ARG A 366 -13.24 -6.96 1.11
N HIS A 367 -12.23 -6.25 1.65
CA HIS A 367 -10.97 -6.04 0.96
C HIS A 367 -10.14 -7.32 0.85
N ARG A 368 -9.60 -7.62 -0.33
CA ARG A 368 -8.81 -8.85 -0.59
C ARG A 368 -7.54 -8.93 0.27
N VAL A 369 -6.97 -7.82 0.67
CA VAL A 369 -5.79 -7.82 1.57
C VAL A 369 -6.05 -8.57 2.88
N GLU A 370 -7.29 -8.87 3.24
CA GLU A 370 -7.63 -9.75 4.37
C GLU A 370 -7.06 -11.16 4.25
N THR A 371 -6.66 -11.60 3.04
CA THR A 371 -6.04 -12.91 2.80
C THR A 371 -4.57 -12.96 3.20
N ALA A 372 -3.96 -11.82 3.46
CA ALA A 372 -2.58 -11.77 3.95
C ALA A 372 -2.49 -12.41 5.34
N ALA A 373 -1.43 -13.18 5.52
CA ALA A 373 -1.07 -13.75 6.80
C ALA A 373 -0.68 -12.65 7.80
N PRO A 374 -0.98 -12.81 9.09
CA PRO A 374 -0.47 -11.89 10.11
C PRO A 374 1.06 -11.88 10.13
N ARG A 375 1.64 -10.71 10.47
CA ARG A 375 3.12 -10.58 10.62
C ARG A 375 3.70 -11.67 11.51
N ALA A 376 3.02 -12.02 12.61
CA ALA A 376 3.44 -13.07 13.53
C ALA A 376 3.64 -14.42 12.83
N GLU A 377 2.74 -14.79 11.92
CA GLU A 377 2.83 -16.03 11.14
C GLU A 377 3.99 -16.00 10.13
N VAL A 378 4.18 -14.84 9.48
CA VAL A 378 5.32 -14.65 8.56
C VAL A 378 6.66 -14.74 9.29
N LEU A 379 6.78 -14.11 10.47
CA LEU A 379 7.97 -14.21 11.31
C LEU A 379 8.24 -15.64 11.80
N ASP A 380 7.19 -16.35 12.20
CA ASP A 380 7.28 -17.75 12.60
C ASP A 380 7.70 -18.66 11.44
N PHE A 381 7.19 -18.39 10.22
CA PHE A 381 7.61 -19.07 9.02
C PHE A 381 9.13 -18.93 8.80
N PHE A 382 9.69 -17.72 8.85
CA PHE A 382 11.13 -17.52 8.67
C PHE A 382 11.97 -18.09 9.81
N LYS A 383 11.48 -18.06 11.07
CA LYS A 383 12.15 -18.68 12.22
C LYS A 383 12.28 -20.21 12.09
N ARG A 384 11.27 -20.84 11.44
CA ARG A 384 11.26 -22.30 11.20
C ARG A 384 11.87 -22.69 9.88
N LEU A 385 12.26 -21.71 9.05
CA LEU A 385 12.87 -21.98 7.77
C LEU A 385 14.22 -22.69 7.97
N SER A 386 14.35 -23.88 7.42
CA SER A 386 15.53 -24.72 7.56
C SER A 386 15.67 -25.62 6.33
N PRO A 387 16.89 -25.89 5.86
CA PRO A 387 17.13 -26.83 4.76
C PRO A 387 16.61 -28.25 5.01
N ASP A 388 16.45 -28.63 6.29
CA ASP A 388 15.86 -29.93 6.66
C ASP A 388 14.37 -29.99 6.42
N THR A 389 13.67 -28.86 6.47
CA THR A 389 12.21 -28.75 6.29
C THR A 389 11.82 -28.14 4.96
N THR A 390 12.69 -27.34 4.35
CA THR A 390 12.43 -26.61 3.10
C THR A 390 13.62 -26.79 2.16
N GLY A 391 13.38 -27.45 1.04
CA GLY A 391 14.39 -27.59 -0.03
C GLY A 391 14.35 -26.46 -1.03
N VAL A 392 13.14 -25.95 -1.35
CA VAL A 392 12.91 -24.85 -2.27
C VAL A 392 11.96 -23.83 -1.65
N LEU A 393 12.36 -22.55 -1.68
CA LEU A 393 11.50 -21.43 -1.33
C LEU A 393 11.31 -20.51 -2.54
N LEU A 394 10.06 -20.38 -3.02
CA LEU A 394 9.69 -19.45 -4.08
C LEU A 394 9.12 -18.18 -3.47
N LEU A 395 9.72 -17.04 -3.80
CA LEU A 395 9.34 -15.70 -3.39
C LEU A 395 8.72 -14.96 -4.58
N ASN A 396 7.39 -14.76 -4.52
CA ASN A 396 6.68 -14.12 -5.61
C ASN A 396 6.41 -12.64 -5.31
N ASN A 397 7.21 -11.77 -5.94
CA ASN A 397 7.08 -10.31 -5.90
C ASN A 397 6.96 -9.74 -4.46
N VAL A 398 7.79 -10.22 -3.55
CA VAL A 398 7.85 -9.81 -2.13
C VAL A 398 9.26 -9.42 -1.73
N ASN A 399 9.39 -8.41 -0.87
CA ASN A 399 10.69 -7.96 -0.33
C ASN A 399 10.67 -7.96 1.21
N PRO A 400 10.61 -9.14 1.86
CA PRO A 400 10.54 -9.24 3.32
C PRO A 400 11.82 -8.75 4.02
N VAL A 401 12.98 -8.77 3.38
CA VAL A 401 14.24 -8.24 3.97
C VAL A 401 14.13 -6.74 4.21
N PHE A 402 13.56 -5.99 3.29
CA PHE A 402 13.29 -4.55 3.45
C PHE A 402 12.14 -4.28 4.43
N ALA A 403 11.04 -5.03 4.29
CA ALA A 403 9.81 -4.79 5.05
C ALA A 403 9.89 -5.21 6.54
N LEU A 404 10.78 -6.14 6.88
CA LEU A 404 10.94 -6.76 8.20
C LEU A 404 12.40 -6.69 8.70
N PRO A 405 13.01 -5.49 8.77
CA PRO A 405 14.40 -5.37 9.20
C PRO A 405 14.55 -5.84 10.64
N GLY A 406 15.72 -6.45 10.94
CA GLY A 406 16.01 -6.98 12.28
C GLY A 406 15.30 -8.30 12.65
N ALA A 407 14.49 -8.86 11.74
CA ALA A 407 13.75 -10.10 11.99
C ALA A 407 14.53 -11.40 11.60
N GLY A 408 15.81 -11.30 11.24
CA GLY A 408 16.62 -12.47 10.86
C GLY A 408 16.26 -13.08 9.50
N ILE A 409 15.57 -12.32 8.63
CA ILE A 409 15.09 -12.84 7.33
C ILE A 409 16.29 -13.15 6.40
N ALA A 410 17.29 -12.27 6.36
CA ALA A 410 18.45 -12.45 5.50
C ALA A 410 19.27 -13.70 5.89
N GLU A 411 19.43 -13.91 7.19
CA GLU A 411 20.09 -15.10 7.75
C GLU A 411 19.30 -16.38 7.42
N GLY A 412 17.97 -16.31 7.50
CA GLY A 412 17.08 -17.41 7.14
C GLY A 412 17.19 -17.80 5.65
N LEU A 413 17.23 -16.81 4.76
CA LEU A 413 17.35 -17.02 3.32
C LEU A 413 18.77 -17.51 2.90
N GLY A 414 19.81 -17.12 3.63
CA GLY A 414 21.19 -17.49 3.34
C GLY A 414 21.63 -18.87 3.85
N GLN A 415 20.72 -19.72 4.35
CA GLN A 415 21.08 -21.03 4.89
C GLN A 415 21.58 -22.00 3.80
N PRO A 416 22.74 -22.64 3.97
CA PRO A 416 23.26 -23.61 3.01
C PRO A 416 22.32 -24.80 2.83
N GLY A 417 21.99 -25.14 1.58
CA GLY A 417 21.07 -26.24 1.24
C GLY A 417 19.62 -25.83 1.04
N LEU A 418 19.24 -24.59 1.33
CA LEU A 418 17.99 -23.98 0.88
C LEU A 418 18.19 -23.40 -0.52
N PHE A 419 17.31 -23.70 -1.46
CA PHE A 419 17.31 -23.11 -2.80
C PHE A 419 16.22 -22.04 -2.89
N VAL A 420 16.63 -20.78 -2.97
CA VAL A 420 15.71 -19.62 -2.99
C VAL A 420 15.50 -19.14 -4.42
N VAL A 421 14.25 -19.01 -4.81
CA VAL A 421 13.83 -18.52 -6.13
C VAL A 421 13.02 -17.23 -5.96
N SER A 422 13.43 -16.16 -6.65
CA SER A 422 12.68 -14.89 -6.70
C SER A 422 12.06 -14.66 -8.07
N THR A 423 10.82 -14.18 -8.12
CA THR A 423 10.16 -13.77 -9.40
C THR A 423 10.20 -12.26 -9.62
N SER A 424 10.97 -11.52 -8.83
CA SER A 424 11.11 -10.07 -8.95
C SER A 424 11.71 -9.66 -10.30
N ASN A 425 11.24 -8.56 -10.84
CA ASN A 425 11.80 -7.91 -12.04
C ASN A 425 12.99 -6.99 -11.72
N PHE A 426 13.36 -6.87 -10.44
CA PHE A 426 14.43 -5.98 -9.98
C PHE A 426 15.28 -6.66 -8.90
N MET A 427 16.57 -6.31 -8.84
CA MET A 427 17.45 -6.75 -7.76
C MET A 427 17.18 -5.90 -6.51
N ASP A 428 16.20 -6.31 -5.71
CA ASP A 428 15.92 -5.77 -4.38
C ASP A 428 16.69 -6.54 -3.29
N GLU A 429 16.57 -6.11 -2.03
CA GLU A 429 17.29 -6.68 -0.89
C GLU A 429 17.06 -8.19 -0.74
N THR A 430 15.84 -8.65 -0.97
CA THR A 430 15.47 -10.06 -0.89
C THR A 430 15.96 -10.83 -2.11
N THR A 431 15.80 -10.26 -3.30
CA THR A 431 16.21 -10.88 -4.57
C THR A 431 17.72 -11.08 -4.64
N LEU A 432 18.52 -10.18 -4.05
CA LEU A 432 19.97 -10.35 -3.94
C LEU A 432 20.41 -11.59 -3.13
N LEU A 433 19.54 -12.13 -2.30
CA LEU A 433 19.78 -13.35 -1.51
C LEU A 433 19.28 -14.62 -2.20
N ALA A 434 18.57 -14.51 -3.33
CA ALA A 434 18.10 -15.67 -4.08
C ALA A 434 19.24 -16.39 -4.80
N ASP A 435 19.02 -17.68 -5.09
CA ASP A 435 19.89 -18.51 -5.94
C ASP A 435 19.49 -18.37 -7.41
N LEU A 436 18.18 -18.29 -7.68
CA LEU A 436 17.61 -18.14 -9.00
C LEU A 436 16.61 -16.98 -9.05
N VAL A 437 16.76 -16.09 -10.03
CA VAL A 437 15.81 -15.01 -10.30
C VAL A 437 15.13 -15.26 -11.62
N LEU A 438 13.80 -15.22 -11.63
CA LEU A 438 12.93 -15.41 -12.78
C LEU A 438 12.10 -14.13 -13.02
N PRO A 439 12.60 -13.16 -13.80
CA PRO A 439 11.91 -11.88 -14.03
C PRO A 439 10.72 -12.07 -14.96
N VAL A 440 9.56 -12.45 -14.39
CA VAL A 440 8.33 -12.75 -15.13
C VAL A 440 7.69 -11.51 -15.76
N ARG A 441 6.73 -11.71 -16.69
CA ARG A 441 5.98 -10.60 -17.30
C ARG A 441 5.32 -9.71 -16.26
N MET A 442 5.39 -8.42 -16.50
CA MET A 442 4.71 -7.42 -15.66
C MET A 442 3.22 -7.28 -16.03
N PRO A 443 2.39 -6.65 -15.18
CA PRO A 443 0.93 -6.61 -15.33
C PRO A 443 0.39 -6.12 -16.67
N LEU A 444 1.08 -5.23 -17.39
CA LEU A 444 0.66 -4.73 -18.71
C LEU A 444 1.12 -5.62 -19.89
N GLU A 445 1.91 -6.65 -19.61
CA GLU A 445 2.49 -7.56 -20.60
C GLU A 445 1.94 -8.99 -20.49
N GLY A 446 1.25 -9.33 -19.42
CA GLY A 446 0.82 -10.69 -19.10
C GLY A 446 -0.68 -10.82 -18.84
N TRP A 447 -1.13 -12.06 -18.81
CA TRP A 447 -2.49 -12.45 -18.43
C TRP A 447 -2.54 -12.71 -16.92
N ASP A 448 -3.61 -12.25 -16.26
CA ASP A 448 -3.98 -12.60 -14.90
C ASP A 448 -5.40 -12.08 -14.59
N GLU A 449 -5.84 -12.28 -13.36
CA GLU A 449 -6.99 -11.60 -12.77
C GLU A 449 -6.68 -11.16 -11.33
N TYR A 450 -7.32 -10.09 -10.90
CA TYR A 450 -7.21 -9.62 -9.52
C TYR A 450 -8.44 -8.79 -9.12
N GLY A 451 -9.13 -9.21 -8.08
CA GLY A 451 -10.17 -8.40 -7.46
C GLY A 451 -9.67 -7.76 -6.16
N GLY A 452 -9.63 -6.45 -6.05
CA GLY A 452 -9.27 -5.76 -4.80
C GLY A 452 -10.28 -5.97 -3.66
N LYS A 453 -11.47 -6.47 -4.00
CA LYS A 453 -12.54 -6.83 -3.06
C LYS A 453 -13.15 -8.18 -3.41
N ARG A 454 -13.83 -8.82 -2.45
CA ARG A 454 -14.66 -9.99 -2.71
C ARG A 454 -15.79 -9.65 -3.68
N ALA A 455 -16.27 -10.65 -4.39
CA ALA A 455 -17.33 -10.54 -5.39
C ALA A 455 -17.00 -9.56 -6.55
N LEU A 456 -15.71 -9.31 -6.77
CA LEU A 456 -15.22 -8.48 -7.85
C LEU A 456 -14.02 -9.18 -8.50
N ILE A 457 -14.09 -9.42 -9.79
CA ILE A 457 -13.00 -10.01 -10.56
C ILE A 457 -12.64 -9.04 -11.67
N SER A 458 -11.39 -8.58 -11.65
CA SER A 458 -10.85 -7.67 -12.65
C SER A 458 -9.78 -8.39 -13.46
N GLY A 459 -9.86 -8.26 -14.78
CA GLY A 459 -8.92 -8.89 -15.69
C GLY A 459 -7.63 -8.08 -15.81
N LEU A 460 -6.53 -8.79 -15.96
CA LEU A 460 -5.27 -8.27 -16.48
C LEU A 460 -5.06 -8.91 -17.86
N GLN A 461 -4.99 -8.09 -18.90
CA GLN A 461 -4.66 -8.54 -20.26
C GLN A 461 -3.43 -7.81 -20.77
N PRO A 462 -2.64 -8.41 -21.65
CA PRO A 462 -1.55 -7.71 -22.31
C PRO A 462 -2.07 -6.50 -23.08
N ALA A 463 -1.58 -5.31 -22.73
CA ALA A 463 -1.88 -4.06 -23.40
C ALA A 463 -0.76 -3.67 -24.40
N MET A 464 0.32 -4.44 -24.38
CA MET A 464 1.50 -4.30 -25.25
C MET A 464 2.21 -5.65 -25.38
N GLY A 465 3.05 -5.79 -26.39
CA GLY A 465 3.98 -6.91 -26.46
C GLY A 465 5.01 -6.84 -25.32
N SER A 466 5.46 -7.99 -24.85
CA SER A 466 6.51 -8.04 -23.83
C SER A 466 7.79 -7.37 -24.33
N LEU A 467 8.46 -6.64 -23.42
CA LEU A 467 9.76 -6.02 -23.71
C LEU A 467 10.92 -7.02 -23.62
N THR A 468 10.66 -8.16 -22.98
CA THR A 468 11.63 -9.23 -22.75
C THR A 468 11.08 -10.55 -23.27
N ALA A 469 11.91 -11.60 -23.29
CA ALA A 469 11.46 -12.96 -23.62
C ALA A 469 10.75 -13.67 -22.46
N ALA A 470 10.43 -12.95 -21.37
CA ALA A 470 9.84 -13.51 -20.16
C ALA A 470 8.46 -14.15 -20.42
N PRO A 471 8.17 -15.33 -19.87
CA PRO A 471 6.82 -15.88 -19.76
C PRO A 471 6.04 -15.19 -18.64
N GLY A 472 4.72 -15.41 -18.60
CA GLY A 472 3.89 -15.08 -17.44
C GLY A 472 4.22 -15.97 -16.24
N LEU A 473 3.94 -15.47 -15.02
CA LEU A 473 4.16 -16.27 -13.80
C LEU A 473 3.36 -17.58 -13.85
N GLY A 474 2.08 -17.52 -14.27
CA GLY A 474 1.25 -18.71 -14.39
C GLY A 474 1.82 -19.75 -15.37
N ASP A 475 2.43 -19.30 -16.46
CA ASP A 475 3.10 -20.20 -17.42
C ASP A 475 4.30 -20.91 -16.79
N VAL A 476 5.10 -20.18 -16.00
CA VAL A 476 6.25 -20.73 -15.26
C VAL A 476 5.77 -21.80 -14.27
N ILE A 477 4.73 -21.52 -13.51
CA ILE A 477 4.19 -22.46 -12.50
C ILE A 477 3.58 -23.69 -13.15
N LEU A 478 2.81 -23.52 -14.26
CA LEU A 478 2.27 -24.65 -15.02
C LEU A 478 3.39 -25.61 -15.46
N ARG A 479 4.45 -25.08 -16.07
CA ARG A 479 5.58 -25.91 -16.56
C ARG A 479 6.40 -26.50 -15.42
N ALA A 480 6.61 -25.77 -14.34
CA ALA A 480 7.36 -26.26 -13.18
C ALA A 480 6.64 -27.42 -12.47
N ALA A 481 5.32 -27.35 -12.34
CA ALA A 481 4.52 -28.37 -11.64
C ALA A 481 4.18 -29.59 -12.51
N PHE A 482 3.78 -29.35 -13.78
CA PHE A 482 3.24 -30.40 -14.63
C PHE A 482 4.20 -30.87 -15.74
N GLY A 483 5.32 -30.18 -15.93
CA GLY A 483 6.37 -30.60 -16.86
C GLY A 483 6.05 -30.32 -18.33
N ALA A 484 6.39 -31.28 -19.21
CA ALA A 484 6.27 -31.11 -20.66
C ALA A 484 4.82 -31.23 -21.19
N ASP A 485 3.91 -31.79 -20.40
CA ASP A 485 2.50 -31.99 -20.79
C ASP A 485 1.57 -31.39 -19.72
N PRO A 486 1.53 -30.04 -19.59
CA PRO A 486 0.67 -29.38 -18.65
C PRO A 486 -0.82 -29.51 -19.05
N PRO A 487 -1.76 -29.47 -18.09
CA PRO A 487 -3.20 -29.62 -18.36
C PRO A 487 -3.78 -28.50 -19.25
N PHE A 488 -3.05 -27.41 -19.40
CA PHE A 488 -3.38 -26.27 -20.25
C PHE A 488 -2.14 -25.83 -21.03
N PRO A 489 -2.28 -25.39 -22.29
CA PRO A 489 -1.14 -24.99 -23.12
C PRO A 489 -0.39 -23.76 -22.57
N ASP A 490 -1.13 -22.88 -21.89
CA ASP A 490 -0.63 -21.67 -21.26
C ASP A 490 -1.57 -21.20 -20.12
N TYR A 491 -1.14 -20.18 -19.39
CA TYR A 491 -1.92 -19.63 -18.29
C TYR A 491 -3.18 -18.88 -18.76
N GLN A 492 -3.21 -18.34 -19.98
CA GLN A 492 -4.42 -17.74 -20.53
C GLN A 492 -5.54 -18.78 -20.66
N GLY A 493 -5.22 -19.96 -21.20
CA GLY A 493 -6.16 -21.06 -21.33
C GLY A 493 -6.64 -21.56 -19.97
N TYR A 494 -5.74 -21.69 -18.98
CA TYR A 494 -6.08 -22.01 -17.59
C TYR A 494 -7.06 -21.00 -16.99
N LEU A 495 -6.74 -19.72 -17.10
CA LEU A 495 -7.55 -18.62 -16.59
C LEU A 495 -8.95 -18.62 -17.20
N GLN A 496 -9.05 -18.73 -18.52
CA GLN A 496 -10.32 -18.76 -19.23
C GLN A 496 -11.18 -19.96 -18.83
N ALA A 497 -10.58 -21.15 -18.73
CA ALA A 497 -11.27 -22.37 -18.32
C ALA A 497 -11.78 -22.25 -16.87
N ARG A 498 -10.97 -21.69 -15.97
CA ARG A 498 -11.34 -21.48 -14.59
C ARG A 498 -12.47 -20.47 -14.41
N LEU A 499 -12.40 -19.32 -15.09
CA LEU A 499 -13.47 -18.33 -15.07
C LEU A 499 -14.76 -18.87 -15.67
N SER A 500 -14.67 -19.74 -16.68
CA SER A 500 -15.83 -20.43 -17.26
C SER A 500 -16.43 -21.44 -16.28
N ALA A 501 -15.61 -22.25 -15.61
CA ALA A 501 -16.07 -23.21 -14.59
C ALA A 501 -16.76 -22.52 -13.41
N GLN A 502 -16.39 -21.28 -13.09
CA GLN A 502 -17.03 -20.45 -12.08
C GLN A 502 -18.31 -19.72 -12.57
N GLY A 503 -18.67 -19.86 -13.84
CA GLY A 503 -19.81 -19.16 -14.45
C GLY A 503 -19.61 -17.64 -14.60
N ILE A 504 -18.36 -17.19 -14.58
CA ILE A 504 -18.01 -15.75 -14.72
C ILE A 504 -18.02 -15.36 -16.20
N VAL A 505 -17.53 -16.22 -17.05
CA VAL A 505 -17.57 -16.10 -18.51
C VAL A 505 -18.15 -17.38 -19.10
N ASP A 506 -18.98 -17.25 -20.15
CA ASP A 506 -19.53 -18.36 -20.89
C ASP A 506 -19.32 -18.12 -22.40
N GLY A 507 -18.39 -18.85 -22.97
CA GLY A 507 -17.97 -18.73 -24.36
C GLY A 507 -17.22 -17.44 -24.71
N GLU A 508 -16.81 -17.38 -25.97
CA GLU A 508 -15.92 -16.33 -26.50
C GLU A 508 -16.51 -14.92 -26.38
N ARG A 509 -17.80 -14.76 -26.61
CA ARG A 509 -18.47 -13.45 -26.52
C ARG A 509 -18.35 -12.85 -25.13
N GLN A 510 -18.64 -13.63 -24.08
CA GLN A 510 -18.55 -13.11 -22.71
C GLN A 510 -17.10 -12.91 -22.28
N TRP A 511 -16.16 -13.71 -22.81
CA TRP A 511 -14.74 -13.47 -22.63
C TRP A 511 -14.31 -12.12 -23.21
N VAL A 512 -14.72 -11.81 -24.45
CA VAL A 512 -14.43 -10.51 -25.07
C VAL A 512 -15.07 -9.35 -24.28
N GLU A 513 -16.31 -9.50 -23.83
CA GLU A 513 -16.99 -8.50 -22.98
C GLU A 513 -16.25 -8.30 -21.65
N PHE A 514 -15.79 -9.38 -21.02
CA PHE A 514 -14.96 -9.33 -19.81
C PHE A 514 -13.68 -8.53 -20.01
N LEU A 515 -12.97 -8.78 -21.09
CA LEU A 515 -11.74 -8.05 -21.44
C LEU A 515 -12.01 -6.58 -21.75
N GLN A 516 -13.08 -6.27 -22.50
CA GLN A 516 -13.44 -4.88 -22.85
C GLN A 516 -13.83 -4.06 -21.62
N ARG A 517 -14.58 -4.64 -20.69
CA ARG A 517 -14.98 -3.98 -19.44
C ARG A 517 -13.83 -3.91 -18.43
N GLY A 518 -12.86 -4.81 -18.54
CA GLY A 518 -11.77 -5.00 -17.58
C GLY A 518 -12.17 -5.89 -16.40
N GLY A 519 -13.23 -6.71 -16.54
CA GLY A 519 -13.64 -7.63 -15.49
C GLY A 519 -15.14 -7.88 -15.39
N ARG A 520 -15.52 -8.66 -14.37
CA ARG A 520 -16.90 -8.89 -13.93
C ARG A 520 -17.11 -8.25 -12.55
N PHE A 521 -18.04 -7.31 -12.46
CA PHE A 521 -18.20 -6.45 -11.28
C PHE A 521 -19.54 -6.61 -10.57
N ASP A 522 -20.40 -7.46 -11.08
CA ASP A 522 -21.78 -7.69 -10.66
C ASP A 522 -21.97 -9.11 -10.11
N LEU A 523 -20.91 -9.70 -9.55
CA LEU A 523 -20.99 -11.02 -8.96
C LEU A 523 -21.85 -10.98 -7.67
N PRO A 524 -22.68 -11.99 -7.42
CA PRO A 524 -23.46 -12.04 -6.21
C PRO A 524 -22.54 -12.14 -5.00
N ALA A 525 -22.66 -11.13 -4.12
CA ALA A 525 -21.98 -11.16 -2.83
C ALA A 525 -22.91 -11.81 -1.80
N ALA A 526 -22.39 -12.76 -1.04
CA ALA A 526 -23.15 -13.34 0.06
C ALA A 526 -23.40 -12.24 1.12
N PRO A 527 -24.67 -11.94 1.48
CA PRO A 527 -24.97 -10.99 2.52
C PRO A 527 -24.49 -11.56 3.87
N ALA A 528 -23.33 -11.10 4.32
CA ALA A 528 -22.83 -11.45 5.65
C ALA A 528 -23.47 -10.46 6.64
N ARG A 529 -24.57 -10.87 7.29
CA ARG A 529 -24.99 -10.18 8.52
C ARG A 529 -24.06 -10.62 9.63
N ALA A 530 -23.35 -9.67 10.23
CA ALA A 530 -22.54 -9.94 11.40
C ALA A 530 -23.45 -10.34 12.58
N PRO A 531 -23.24 -11.50 13.19
CA PRO A 531 -23.91 -11.81 14.44
C PRO A 531 -23.49 -10.76 15.48
N LEU A 532 -24.46 -10.28 16.27
CA LEU A 532 -24.15 -9.43 17.41
C LEU A 532 -23.55 -10.31 18.51
N PRO A 533 -22.29 -10.12 18.93
CA PRO A 533 -21.79 -10.79 20.11
C PRO A 533 -22.62 -10.32 21.32
N ALA A 534 -23.03 -11.27 22.16
CA ALA A 534 -23.80 -10.97 23.37
C ALA A 534 -22.97 -10.16 24.38
N GLU A 535 -21.67 -10.38 24.38
CA GLU A 535 -20.68 -9.70 25.22
C GLU A 535 -19.44 -9.42 24.37
N VAL A 536 -18.83 -8.27 24.57
CA VAL A 536 -17.55 -7.92 23.94
C VAL A 536 -16.56 -7.68 25.08
N PRO A 537 -15.45 -8.39 25.10
CA PRO A 537 -14.39 -8.12 26.06
C PRO A 537 -13.75 -6.76 25.75
N ILE A 538 -14.15 -5.72 26.45
CA ILE A 538 -13.57 -4.39 26.33
C ILE A 538 -12.54 -4.25 27.44
N ALA A 539 -11.34 -4.77 27.22
CA ALA A 539 -10.20 -4.43 28.02
C ALA A 539 -9.45 -3.29 27.30
N PHE A 540 -9.57 -2.09 27.82
CA PHE A 540 -8.84 -0.93 27.36
C PHE A 540 -7.93 -0.46 28.50
N GLU A 541 -6.65 -0.73 28.41
CA GLU A 541 -5.63 -0.10 29.23
C GLU A 541 -4.95 0.98 28.39
N PRO A 542 -5.11 2.28 28.71
CA PRO A 542 -4.31 3.31 28.08
C PRO A 542 -2.85 3.01 28.38
N VAL A 543 -2.03 2.86 27.36
CA VAL A 543 -0.58 2.75 27.53
C VAL A 543 -0.08 4.13 27.93
N PRO A 544 0.39 4.35 29.19
CA PRO A 544 0.90 5.63 29.59
C PRO A 544 2.23 5.86 28.86
N VAL A 545 2.24 6.73 27.87
CA VAL A 545 3.50 7.29 27.39
C VAL A 545 4.00 8.24 28.48
N ALA A 546 5.22 8.01 28.98
CA ALA A 546 5.84 8.90 29.94
C ALA A 546 5.83 10.34 29.41
N ALA A 547 5.40 11.29 30.21
CA ALA A 547 5.12 12.68 29.80
C ALA A 547 6.35 13.46 29.26
N ALA A 548 7.53 12.87 29.27
CA ALA A 548 8.80 13.48 28.81
C ALA A 548 9.45 12.76 27.64
N SER A 549 8.91 11.63 27.16
CA SER A 549 9.53 10.88 26.08
C SER A 549 8.95 11.26 24.71
N LEU A 550 9.82 11.28 23.68
CA LEU A 550 9.40 11.42 22.30
C LEU A 550 8.91 10.08 21.77
N VAL A 551 7.81 10.12 21.03
CA VAL A 551 7.29 8.96 20.30
C VAL A 551 7.55 9.15 18.83
N LEU A 552 8.25 8.20 18.20
CA LEU A 552 8.38 8.16 16.73
C LEU A 552 7.24 7.33 16.16
N VAL A 553 6.50 7.91 15.23
CA VAL A 553 5.49 7.25 14.40
C VAL A 553 6.07 7.04 13.01
N ALA A 554 6.01 5.82 12.52
CA ALA A 554 6.30 5.48 11.14
C ALA A 554 4.97 5.30 10.38
N ALA A 555 4.79 6.01 9.26
CA ALA A 555 3.55 5.95 8.48
C ALA A 555 3.82 5.60 7.01
N PRO A 556 2.96 4.81 6.33
CA PRO A 556 3.10 4.52 4.91
C PRO A 556 3.13 5.79 4.07
N SER A 557 4.05 5.88 3.12
CA SER A 557 4.12 7.01 2.20
C SER A 557 2.99 6.98 1.18
N ILE A 558 2.31 8.11 0.97
CA ILE A 558 1.37 8.24 -0.15
C ILE A 558 2.05 8.00 -1.51
N ARG A 559 3.35 8.32 -1.64
CA ARG A 559 4.15 8.13 -2.85
C ARG A 559 4.61 6.68 -3.02
N PHE A 560 5.27 6.12 -2.02
CA PHE A 560 6.00 4.86 -2.14
C PHE A 560 5.28 3.67 -1.51
N PHE A 561 4.21 3.89 -0.74
CA PHE A 561 3.47 2.88 0.02
C PHE A 561 4.39 2.18 1.04
N ASP A 562 4.72 0.90 0.79
CA ASP A 562 5.60 0.07 1.60
C ASP A 562 7.06 0.02 1.09
N GLY A 563 7.37 0.76 0.01
CA GLY A 563 8.66 0.76 -0.67
C GLY A 563 8.62 0.21 -2.09
N ARG A 564 7.59 -0.56 -2.47
CA ARG A 564 7.49 -1.14 -3.83
C ARG A 564 7.49 -0.13 -4.97
N GLY A 565 7.19 1.15 -4.67
CA GLY A 565 7.22 2.26 -5.62
C GLY A 565 8.52 3.06 -5.61
N ALA A 566 9.50 2.77 -4.74
CA ALA A 566 10.68 3.61 -4.52
C ALA A 566 11.59 3.76 -5.75
N ASN A 567 11.62 2.78 -6.64
CA ASN A 567 12.41 2.83 -7.86
C ASN A 567 11.71 3.51 -9.05
N ARG A 568 10.61 4.23 -8.82
CA ARG A 568 9.89 5.03 -9.83
C ARG A 568 10.32 6.50 -9.73
N PRO A 569 11.12 7.04 -10.65
CA PRO A 569 11.59 8.43 -10.54
C PRO A 569 10.47 9.46 -10.49
N TRP A 570 9.33 9.27 -11.15
CA TRP A 570 8.19 10.18 -11.01
C TRP A 570 7.68 10.27 -9.57
N LEU A 571 7.66 9.17 -8.83
CA LEU A 571 7.25 9.18 -7.43
C LEU A 571 8.28 9.88 -6.54
N CYS A 572 9.56 9.85 -6.90
CA CYS A 572 10.60 10.62 -6.23
C CYS A 572 10.47 12.13 -6.50
N GLU A 573 10.16 12.52 -7.75
CA GLU A 573 9.98 13.90 -8.19
C GLU A 573 8.67 14.54 -7.70
N ILE A 574 7.57 13.75 -7.58
CA ILE A 574 6.32 14.24 -7.01
C ILE A 574 6.54 14.62 -5.55
N PRO A 575 6.30 15.90 -5.17
CA PRO A 575 6.45 16.31 -3.79
C PRO A 575 5.39 15.68 -2.89
N ASP A 576 5.77 15.42 -1.65
CA ASP A 576 4.82 15.09 -0.61
C ASP A 576 3.74 16.18 -0.49
N PRO A 577 2.45 15.85 -0.40
CA PRO A 577 1.38 16.84 -0.47
C PRO A 577 1.34 17.83 0.70
N LEU A 578 1.93 17.49 1.85
CA LEU A 578 1.97 18.34 3.04
C LEU A 578 3.29 19.12 3.13
N THR A 579 4.41 18.42 3.10
CA THR A 579 5.74 19.02 3.29
C THR A 579 6.27 19.70 2.04
N LYS A 580 5.75 19.35 0.86
CA LYS A 580 6.26 19.75 -0.46
C LYS A 580 7.70 19.31 -0.72
N VAL A 581 8.21 18.37 0.06
CA VAL A 581 9.55 17.78 -0.11
C VAL A 581 9.52 16.67 -1.13
N ALA A 582 10.43 16.71 -2.10
CA ALA A 582 10.67 15.65 -3.07
C ALA A 582 11.97 14.90 -2.72
N TRP A 583 12.15 13.68 -3.25
CA TRP A 583 13.33 12.82 -3.15
C TRP A 583 13.67 12.32 -1.73
N GLN A 584 13.62 13.18 -0.73
CA GLN A 584 14.10 12.93 0.63
C GLN A 584 13.02 12.41 1.58
N THR A 585 13.46 11.75 2.65
CA THR A 585 12.63 11.33 3.79
C THR A 585 13.03 12.15 5.03
N PRO A 586 12.39 13.29 5.31
CA PRO A 586 12.69 14.08 6.49
C PRO A 586 12.03 13.47 7.75
N LEU A 587 12.64 13.77 8.90
CA LEU A 587 12.01 13.65 10.21
C LEU A 587 11.12 14.88 10.46
N LEU A 588 9.82 14.70 10.59
CA LEU A 588 8.89 15.78 10.92
C LEU A 588 8.83 15.95 12.43
N ALA A 589 9.01 17.19 12.90
CA ALA A 589 8.97 17.51 14.31
C ALA A 589 8.35 18.89 14.58
N HIS A 590 7.73 19.04 15.77
CA HIS A 590 7.13 20.30 16.22
C HIS A 590 8.19 21.37 16.51
N PRO A 591 7.94 22.66 16.22
CA PRO A 591 8.86 23.75 16.54
C PRO A 591 9.32 23.77 18.00
N ASP A 592 8.41 23.55 18.97
CA ASP A 592 8.74 23.53 20.40
C ASP A 592 9.70 22.39 20.76
N THR A 593 9.52 21.22 20.14
CA THR A 593 10.41 20.07 20.29
C THR A 593 11.82 20.38 19.80
N LEU A 594 11.92 21.03 18.67
CA LEU A 594 13.19 21.44 18.06
C LEU A 594 13.88 22.54 18.86
N ALA A 595 13.13 23.57 19.25
CA ALA A 595 13.64 24.69 20.02
C ALA A 595 14.23 24.24 21.38
N SER A 596 13.53 23.33 22.08
CA SER A 596 13.99 22.77 23.37
C SER A 596 15.30 21.97 23.27
N ARG A 597 15.72 21.60 22.05
CA ARG A 597 16.94 20.80 21.76
C ARG A 597 17.95 21.53 20.93
N ALA A 598 17.75 22.83 20.65
CA ALA A 598 18.58 23.66 19.79
C ALA A 598 18.75 23.07 18.37
N ILE A 599 17.74 22.39 17.85
CA ILE A 599 17.67 21.82 16.49
C ILE A 599 16.89 22.79 15.61
N ARG A 600 17.30 22.93 14.35
CA ARG A 600 16.66 23.79 13.35
C ARG A 600 16.17 22.98 12.18
N HIS A 601 15.27 23.59 11.40
CA HIS A 601 14.86 23.04 10.10
C HIS A 601 16.09 22.76 9.22
N ALA A 602 16.11 21.61 8.55
CA ALA A 602 17.18 21.10 7.71
C ALA A 602 18.48 20.67 8.45
N ASP A 603 18.55 20.76 9.77
CA ASP A 603 19.63 20.10 10.51
C ASP A 603 19.50 18.59 10.35
N VAL A 604 20.62 17.91 10.20
CA VAL A 604 20.68 16.44 10.21
C VAL A 604 20.80 15.98 11.67
N VAL A 605 19.88 15.15 12.10
CA VAL A 605 19.87 14.56 13.43
C VAL A 605 20.05 13.05 13.36
N GLN A 606 20.73 12.52 14.36
CA GLN A 606 20.69 11.10 14.66
C GLN A 606 19.42 10.81 15.45
N VAL A 607 18.59 9.91 14.92
CA VAL A 607 17.37 9.39 15.55
C VAL A 607 17.67 8.01 16.09
N ARG A 608 17.51 7.81 17.39
CA ARG A 608 17.81 6.54 18.05
C ARG A 608 16.60 6.04 18.85
N SER A 609 16.22 4.80 18.63
CA SER A 609 15.28 4.03 19.43
C SER A 609 15.98 2.86 20.14
N ALA A 610 15.24 2.04 20.88
CA ALA A 610 15.75 0.79 21.43
C ALA A 610 16.17 -0.25 20.36
N HIS A 611 15.67 -0.10 19.12
CA HIS A 611 15.82 -1.10 18.05
C HIS A 611 16.87 -0.71 16.99
N GLY A 612 17.23 0.58 16.92
CA GLY A 612 18.20 1.02 15.93
C GLY A 612 18.51 2.50 15.97
N THR A 613 19.29 2.92 14.97
CA THR A 613 19.75 4.30 14.81
C THR A 613 19.80 4.64 13.31
N LEU A 614 19.33 5.83 12.95
CA LEU A 614 19.48 6.40 11.61
C LEU A 614 19.75 7.90 11.67
N GLU A 615 20.12 8.49 10.56
CA GLU A 615 20.27 9.95 10.41
C GLU A 615 19.26 10.47 9.39
N ALA A 616 18.60 11.59 9.71
CA ALA A 616 17.65 12.23 8.82
C ALA A 616 17.68 13.75 8.94
N PRO A 617 17.40 14.48 7.84
CA PRO A 617 17.18 15.93 7.91
C PRO A 617 15.82 16.21 8.57
N VAL A 618 15.76 17.29 9.34
CA VAL A 618 14.56 17.70 10.08
C VAL A 618 13.67 18.60 9.24
N TYR A 619 12.37 18.30 9.22
CA TYR A 619 11.33 19.20 8.71
C TYR A 619 10.50 19.73 9.89
N GLU A 620 10.58 21.06 10.11
CA GLU A 620 9.80 21.74 11.14
C GLU A 620 8.36 21.92 10.71
N THR A 621 7.39 21.45 11.53
CA THR A 621 5.96 21.57 11.26
C THR A 621 5.11 21.56 12.51
N VAL A 622 4.04 22.34 12.54
CA VAL A 622 2.99 22.29 13.56
C VAL A 622 1.98 21.16 13.32
N GLY A 623 2.13 20.42 12.23
CA GLY A 623 1.29 19.26 11.87
C GLY A 623 1.60 17.99 12.66
N VAL A 624 2.51 18.03 13.63
CA VAL A 624 2.78 16.96 14.61
C VAL A 624 2.72 17.52 16.02
N ARG A 625 2.40 16.69 16.98
CA ARG A 625 2.41 17.13 18.39
C ARG A 625 3.85 17.38 18.89
N PRO A 626 4.05 18.22 19.94
CA PRO A 626 5.38 18.44 20.52
C PRO A 626 6.10 17.20 21.05
N ASP A 627 5.35 16.17 21.47
CA ASP A 627 5.85 14.90 21.97
C ASP A 627 5.97 13.80 20.89
N VAL A 628 5.71 14.15 19.61
CA VAL A 628 5.67 13.18 18.50
C VAL A 628 6.65 13.58 17.40
N LEU A 629 7.24 12.55 16.82
CA LEU A 629 8.04 12.58 15.60
C LEU A 629 7.35 11.74 14.55
N LEU A 630 7.39 12.15 13.28
CA LEU A 630 6.81 11.40 12.17
C LEU A 630 7.84 11.16 11.07
N MET A 631 7.92 9.94 10.57
CA MET A 631 8.70 9.59 9.39
C MET A 631 7.89 8.73 8.43
N ALA A 632 8.05 9.00 7.13
CA ALA A 632 7.40 8.21 6.09
C ALA A 632 8.16 6.90 5.82
N ILE A 633 7.43 5.79 5.68
CA ILE A 633 7.95 4.49 5.21
C ILE A 633 8.02 4.53 3.68
N GLY A 634 8.97 3.81 3.08
CA GLY A 634 8.98 3.50 1.65
C GLY A 634 10.24 3.91 0.90
N GLN A 635 11.18 4.66 1.53
CA GLN A 635 12.53 4.90 1.03
C GLN A 635 13.58 4.28 1.96
N GLY A 636 14.88 4.44 1.61
CA GLY A 636 15.99 3.88 2.37
C GLY A 636 16.33 2.45 1.96
N HIS A 637 16.10 2.11 0.70
CA HIS A 637 16.54 0.85 0.11
C HIS A 637 18.06 0.78 0.01
N SER A 638 18.64 -0.37 0.35
CA SER A 638 20.07 -0.69 0.13
C SER A 638 20.33 -1.30 -1.26
N ALA A 639 19.25 -1.72 -1.93
CA ALA A 639 19.21 -2.22 -3.29
C ALA A 639 17.99 -1.66 -4.02
N TYR A 640 17.47 -2.29 -5.07
CA TYR A 640 16.27 -1.93 -5.83
C TYR A 640 16.50 -0.90 -6.96
N GLY A 641 17.73 -0.78 -7.43
CA GLY A 641 18.11 0.06 -8.57
C GLY A 641 18.42 1.52 -8.20
N ARG A 642 18.97 2.24 -9.18
CA ARG A 642 19.56 3.59 -9.02
C ARG A 642 18.64 4.67 -8.47
N TYR A 643 17.33 4.53 -8.60
CA TYR A 643 16.36 5.54 -8.14
C TYR A 643 15.87 5.29 -6.71
N ALA A 644 16.18 4.10 -6.15
CA ALA A 644 15.79 3.74 -4.79
C ALA A 644 17.00 3.56 -3.86
N GLN A 645 18.09 3.00 -4.41
CA GLN A 645 19.28 2.66 -3.62
C GLN A 645 19.97 3.93 -3.10
N GLY A 646 20.04 4.03 -1.77
CA GLY A 646 20.68 5.16 -1.10
C GLY A 646 19.84 6.44 -1.07
N GLU A 647 18.61 6.41 -1.58
CA GLU A 647 17.70 7.54 -1.53
C GLU A 647 16.82 7.48 -0.28
N GLY A 648 16.78 8.60 0.47
CA GLY A 648 16.02 8.68 1.71
C GLY A 648 16.51 7.73 2.80
N VAL A 649 15.64 7.47 3.78
CA VAL A 649 15.90 6.56 4.90
C VAL A 649 14.63 5.78 5.27
N SER A 650 14.79 4.59 5.85
CA SER A 650 13.67 3.77 6.30
C SER A 650 13.53 3.83 7.82
N PRO A 651 12.39 4.29 8.36
CA PRO A 651 12.15 4.24 9.80
C PRO A 651 11.86 2.83 10.33
N LEU A 652 11.68 1.83 9.46
CA LEU A 652 11.35 0.46 9.89
C LEU A 652 12.43 -0.15 10.79
N GLY A 653 13.71 0.20 10.58
CA GLY A 653 14.81 -0.24 11.44
C GLY A 653 14.82 0.37 12.85
N LEU A 654 13.95 1.35 13.12
CA LEU A 654 13.75 1.93 14.45
C LEU A 654 12.56 1.31 15.19
N MET A 655 11.75 0.49 14.50
CA MET A 655 10.54 -0.14 15.05
C MET A 655 10.87 -1.53 15.63
N PRO A 656 10.04 -2.04 16.56
CA PRO A 656 10.17 -3.41 17.04
C PRO A 656 10.13 -4.42 15.88
N PRO A 657 11.08 -5.33 15.77
CA PRO A 657 11.04 -6.38 14.75
C PRO A 657 9.96 -7.43 15.03
N GLU A 658 9.53 -7.57 16.28
CA GLU A 658 8.51 -8.51 16.72
C GLU A 658 7.10 -8.08 16.28
N ALA A 659 6.19 -9.04 16.24
CA ALA A 659 4.77 -8.78 16.07
C ALA A 659 4.12 -8.44 17.43
N ASP A 660 3.10 -7.58 17.40
CA ASP A 660 2.23 -7.33 18.54
C ASP A 660 1.51 -8.62 18.96
N PRO A 661 1.52 -8.98 20.24
CA PRO A 661 0.95 -10.25 20.70
C PRO A 661 -0.58 -10.31 20.65
N VAL A 662 -1.28 -9.18 20.55
CA VAL A 662 -2.76 -9.13 20.51
C VAL A 662 -3.27 -9.19 19.09
N SER A 663 -2.70 -8.40 18.20
CA SER A 663 -3.09 -8.35 16.79
C SER A 663 -2.35 -9.36 15.92
N GLY A 664 -1.13 -9.71 16.29
CA GLY A 664 -0.19 -10.42 15.41
C GLY A 664 0.43 -9.52 14.33
N GLY A 665 0.16 -8.23 14.37
CA GLY A 665 0.59 -7.24 13.39
C GLY A 665 1.86 -6.47 13.77
N PRO A 666 2.30 -5.50 12.93
CA PRO A 666 3.44 -4.65 13.23
C PRO A 666 3.12 -3.61 14.31
N VAL A 667 4.19 -3.04 14.88
CA VAL A 667 4.14 -1.86 15.75
C VAL A 667 4.83 -0.72 15.02
N PHE A 668 4.10 0.34 14.67
CA PHE A 668 4.61 1.49 13.92
C PHE A 668 4.78 2.76 14.79
N ALA A 669 4.73 2.61 16.09
CA ALA A 669 5.04 3.70 17.03
C ALA A 669 5.98 3.18 18.14
N VAL A 670 7.06 3.91 18.41
CA VAL A 670 8.04 3.56 19.43
C VAL A 670 8.33 4.78 20.32
N GLY A 671 8.31 4.57 21.62
CA GLY A 671 8.64 5.60 22.61
C GLY A 671 10.14 5.71 22.90
N ASP A 672 10.49 6.64 23.80
CA ASP A 672 11.85 6.87 24.31
C ASP A 672 12.89 7.15 23.21
N VAL A 673 12.45 7.86 22.16
CA VAL A 673 13.32 8.21 21.03
C VAL A 673 14.21 9.39 21.40
N LEU A 674 15.49 9.24 21.10
CA LEU A 674 16.51 10.27 21.32
C LEU A 674 16.88 10.95 20.01
N LEU A 675 16.98 12.28 20.05
CA LEU A 675 17.49 13.10 18.96
C LEU A 675 18.84 13.69 19.34
N THR A 676 19.85 13.47 18.51
CA THR A 676 21.19 14.04 18.71
C THR A 676 21.58 14.83 17.45
N PRO A 677 21.85 16.16 17.55
CA PRO A 677 22.36 16.94 16.43
C PRO A 677 23.70 16.40 15.93
N THR A 678 23.87 16.27 14.63
CA THR A 678 25.15 15.84 14.01
C THR A 678 26.08 17.00 13.68
N GLY A 679 25.60 18.23 13.79
CA GLY A 679 26.30 19.43 13.33
C GLY A 679 26.27 19.65 11.81
N ARG A 680 25.65 18.75 11.07
CA ARG A 680 25.48 18.86 9.60
C ARG A 680 24.10 19.43 9.25
N GLN A 681 24.02 20.08 8.08
CA GLN A 681 22.76 20.50 7.47
C GLN A 681 22.58 19.84 6.12
N MET A 682 21.35 19.50 5.79
CA MET A 682 20.95 18.97 4.49
C MET A 682 19.71 19.76 4.01
N PRO A 683 19.89 20.70 3.06
CA PRO A 683 18.76 21.42 2.49
C PRO A 683 17.72 20.47 1.93
N LEU A 684 16.45 20.73 2.23
CA LEU A 684 15.34 19.93 1.73
C LEU A 684 14.91 20.40 0.34
N ALA A 685 14.65 19.47 -0.56
CA ALA A 685 14.20 19.72 -1.92
C ALA A 685 12.71 20.12 -1.92
N HIS A 686 12.42 21.37 -1.63
CA HIS A 686 11.05 21.91 -1.64
C HIS A 686 10.61 22.33 -3.05
N THR A 687 9.33 22.10 -3.34
CA THR A 687 8.68 22.60 -4.56
C THR A 687 7.77 23.81 -4.30
N ASP A 688 7.65 24.28 -3.06
CA ASP A 688 6.79 25.36 -2.62
C ASP A 688 7.45 26.73 -2.68
N GLY A 689 8.43 27.01 -3.36
CA GLY A 689 9.11 28.28 -3.46
C GLY A 689 9.81 28.71 -2.16
N SER A 690 10.27 29.95 -2.11
CA SER A 690 11.04 30.47 -0.97
C SER A 690 10.15 30.76 0.23
N ARG A 691 10.51 30.23 1.41
CA ARG A 691 9.91 30.57 2.70
C ARG A 691 10.43 31.89 3.27
N ILE A 692 11.44 32.50 2.63
CA ILE A 692 12.08 33.72 3.06
C ILE A 692 11.77 34.79 2.03
N GLN A 693 11.26 35.93 2.49
CA GLN A 693 11.00 37.10 1.62
C GLN A 693 12.29 37.82 1.15
N HIS A 694 13.46 37.42 1.63
CA HIS A 694 14.75 38.03 1.30
C HIS A 694 14.76 39.55 1.49
N GLY A 695 14.11 40.03 2.56
CA GLY A 695 13.99 41.48 2.82
C GLY A 695 12.99 42.22 1.92
N ARG A 696 12.33 41.55 0.97
CA ARG A 696 11.31 42.19 0.11
C ARG A 696 9.94 42.11 0.80
N LYS A 697 9.18 43.23 0.72
CA LYS A 697 7.78 43.25 1.21
C LYS A 697 6.85 42.61 0.17
N ILE A 698 6.85 41.30 0.08
CA ILE A 698 6.00 40.53 -0.85
C ILE A 698 4.57 40.44 -0.35
N ALA A 699 4.39 40.42 0.97
CA ALA A 699 3.06 40.44 1.59
C ALA A 699 2.93 41.74 2.41
N LEU A 700 1.80 42.42 2.22
CA LEU A 700 1.40 43.53 3.04
C LEU A 700 0.60 43.00 4.22
N THR A 701 1.09 43.28 5.44
CA THR A 701 0.37 43.02 6.68
C THR A 701 -0.18 44.29 7.25
N THR A 702 -1.47 44.31 7.60
CA THR A 702 -2.07 45.38 8.41
C THR A 702 -2.34 44.83 9.81
N PRO A 703 -2.12 45.61 10.87
CA PRO A 703 -2.65 45.24 12.18
C PRO A 703 -4.18 45.08 12.10
N LEU A 704 -4.69 44.06 12.73
CA LEU A 704 -6.14 43.82 12.88
C LEU A 704 -6.72 44.88 13.80
#